data_8c74e2025b4e1d908a7fba1eff73f917
#
_entry.id   8c74e2025b4e1d908a7fba1eff73f917
#
_cell.length_a   1.000
_cell.length_b   1.000
_cell.length_c   1.000
_cell.angle_alpha   90.00
_cell.angle_beta   90.00
_cell.angle_gamma   90.00
#
_symmetry.space_group_name_H-M   'P 1'
#
loop_
_entity.id
_entity.type
_entity.pdbx_description
1 polymer ?
#
loop_
_entity_poly.entity_id
_entity_poly.type
_entity_poly.pdbx_seq_one_letter_code
_entity_poly.pdbx_strand_id
1 'polypeptide(L)'
;MVASADTIIDGTAEHGKQNKVEDGQFGVFIPLTDEQEKEISDKGITLEQHFSIDVTAKDGSKLRVFRKRNDIDLIELDSGRLAEKKGEAVVEKRYSEEHSLSVGDKLTAGGVEFEIVGIGTTPDYDTPFENFSDTAVSSKGFGLLFVSDDQYDYFKNDSEQKAEDLCYAYRLNGKATDDELKKMIEDFDFDYKKVTDKYYLETIKDVLKQRDDISNGIDKLYDGSQTLKDGVKDLSEGADALYDAMGGFYEGAKALPEGANAITAGVKAAYDGSKDLSEGARCAYSGAESLANGIDSFKKQADELLDELFTIDLDNLTMFVKKGDNVRIAGAAGDVVMNKYAGLGVGVILMALLTYVISVFVIHQIQRESSVIGALYALGAKKKDLIRHYVTLPTIVAFVGGIIGAVIGFSPVGIDYQLLDSYAYSSLPDFTPVYPLYLIIYSIVMPPVVSVIVNTLVINKRLSQTALSLIRNEQKTGHYSRVKIKSRNFIRRFQIRQMLREMRTGITVLLSMLFSLFILMLGVDCYYLCENVRKDTINDTKYEYMYTLKYPEESVPDGGEACFVKTLSKEQLGYNLDVTVMGMDSDNKYYDVKTHKGKSFITVSQSVVERYGVAKGDKFILTDDATSMDYAFTVEDICDERGGLMVFMDIDSMRELFGESDTYYNCLLSDKKLDIDEGRLYSTTTKSDIERSAAVFTDLMMSMIVMLIAVAVIIFCSVMFLMLNVTIERASFGISLVKVFGYKTKDVKKLYLNGNAIIITLGALIEIPLSKMFMDKVFPVFIPNVTSGINLAFPWYAYVIIFAGVMATYFIITSILVRKLGKITPAEVLKNRE
;
A
#
# COMPACT_ATOMS: atom_id res chain seq x y z
N MET A 1 4.94 19.93 8.67
CA MET A 1 4.04 18.92 8.11
C MET A 1 3.37 19.37 6.80
N VAL A 2 2.44 20.36 6.75
CA VAL A 2 1.80 20.76 5.49
C VAL A 2 2.77 21.36 4.48
N ALA A 3 3.66 22.27 4.92
CA ALA A 3 4.69 22.86 4.04
C ALA A 3 5.70 21.81 3.54
N SER A 4 6.06 20.84 4.38
CA SER A 4 6.93 19.74 3.98
C SER A 4 6.24 18.82 2.97
N ALA A 5 4.94 18.54 3.17
CA ALA A 5 4.14 17.78 2.21
C ALA A 5 4.05 18.48 0.85
N ASP A 6 3.80 19.81 0.84
CA ASP A 6 3.82 20.58 -0.41
C ASP A 6 5.19 20.57 -1.08
N THR A 7 6.27 20.61 -0.30
CA THR A 7 7.64 20.54 -0.84
C THR A 7 7.89 19.21 -1.54
N ILE A 8 7.45 18.09 -0.95
CA ILE A 8 7.59 16.76 -1.58
C ILE A 8 6.70 16.64 -2.81
N ILE A 9 5.42 17.03 -2.73
CA ILE A 9 4.47 16.94 -3.86
C ILE A 9 4.96 17.77 -5.06
N ASP A 10 5.33 19.01 -4.81
CA ASP A 10 5.80 19.90 -5.88
C ASP A 10 7.19 19.48 -6.38
N GLY A 11 8.05 19.03 -5.45
CA GLY A 11 9.40 18.55 -5.76
C GLY A 11 9.39 17.29 -6.64
N THR A 12 8.62 16.25 -6.30
CA THR A 12 8.49 15.04 -7.11
C THR A 12 7.85 15.32 -8.47
N ALA A 13 6.87 16.21 -8.52
CA ALA A 13 6.27 16.63 -9.81
C ALA A 13 7.29 17.33 -10.71
N GLU A 14 8.14 18.21 -10.17
CA GLU A 14 9.18 18.90 -10.95
C GLU A 14 10.34 17.95 -11.30
N HIS A 15 10.77 17.07 -10.37
CA HIS A 15 11.75 16.01 -10.63
C HIS A 15 11.31 15.13 -11.80
N GLY A 16 10.06 14.64 -11.76
CA GLY A 16 9.51 13.83 -12.84
C GLY A 16 9.42 14.59 -14.17
N LYS A 17 9.12 15.88 -14.15
CA LYS A 17 9.04 16.70 -15.37
C LYS A 17 10.42 16.97 -15.97
N GLN A 18 11.41 17.30 -15.14
CA GLN A 18 12.78 17.59 -15.59
C GLN A 18 13.46 16.34 -16.13
N ASN A 19 13.25 15.21 -15.49
CA ASN A 19 13.86 13.95 -15.84
C ASN A 19 12.96 13.07 -16.73
N LYS A 20 11.93 13.65 -17.35
CA LYS A 20 11.07 13.01 -18.35
C LYS A 20 10.43 11.71 -17.84
N VAL A 21 9.85 11.75 -16.65
CA VAL A 21 9.21 10.57 -16.07
C VAL A 21 8.26 9.88 -17.06
N GLU A 22 8.23 8.56 -17.03
CA GLU A 22 7.35 7.72 -17.84
C GLU A 22 5.86 8.05 -17.62
N ASP A 23 5.01 7.79 -18.62
CA ASP A 23 3.55 7.76 -18.47
C ASP A 23 3.08 6.36 -18.05
N GLY A 24 3.94 5.36 -18.21
CA GLY A 24 3.78 4.00 -17.74
C GLY A 24 4.87 3.09 -18.30
N GLN A 25 4.81 1.83 -17.87
CA GLN A 25 5.74 0.79 -18.30
C GLN A 25 5.01 -0.52 -18.59
N PHE A 26 5.61 -1.35 -19.43
CA PHE A 26 5.12 -2.68 -19.71
C PHE A 26 6.26 -3.69 -19.82
N GLY A 27 6.01 -4.90 -19.35
CA GLY A 27 6.93 -6.02 -19.46
C GLY A 27 6.55 -6.94 -20.60
N VAL A 28 7.52 -7.58 -21.23
CA VAL A 28 7.36 -8.55 -22.31
C VAL A 28 8.21 -9.79 -22.12
N PHE A 29 7.81 -10.93 -22.72
CA PHE A 29 8.62 -12.14 -22.76
C PHE A 29 9.74 -12.07 -23.80
N ILE A 30 9.46 -11.43 -24.93
CA ILE A 30 10.43 -11.24 -26.04
C ILE A 30 10.49 -9.74 -26.34
N PRO A 31 11.69 -9.18 -26.53
CA PRO A 31 11.82 -7.79 -26.96
C PRO A 31 11.03 -7.53 -28.23
N LEU A 32 10.43 -6.34 -28.33
CA LEU A 32 9.80 -5.87 -29.53
C LEU A 32 10.82 -5.83 -30.69
N THR A 33 10.36 -6.11 -31.89
CA THR A 33 11.16 -5.94 -33.09
C THR A 33 11.29 -4.45 -33.46
N ASP A 34 12.32 -4.07 -34.20
CA ASP A 34 12.52 -2.72 -34.70
C ASP A 34 11.30 -2.20 -35.47
N GLU A 35 10.57 -3.08 -36.16
CA GLU A 35 9.33 -2.77 -36.88
C GLU A 35 8.17 -2.46 -35.92
N GLN A 36 8.01 -3.23 -34.86
CA GLN A 36 7.00 -3.03 -33.82
C GLN A 36 7.29 -1.74 -33.02
N GLU A 37 8.54 -1.52 -32.61
CA GLU A 37 8.94 -0.28 -31.92
C GLU A 37 8.68 0.95 -32.83
N LYS A 38 8.96 0.83 -34.13
CA LYS A 38 8.68 1.88 -35.10
C LYS A 38 7.17 2.14 -35.26
N GLU A 39 6.36 1.10 -35.32
CA GLU A 39 4.91 1.24 -35.41
C GLU A 39 4.34 2.00 -34.20
N ILE A 40 4.83 1.70 -33.02
CA ILE A 40 4.48 2.42 -31.79
C ILE A 40 4.95 3.88 -31.85
N SER A 41 6.18 4.11 -32.32
CA SER A 41 6.75 5.46 -32.49
C SER A 41 5.97 6.29 -33.52
N ASP A 42 5.50 5.69 -34.62
CA ASP A 42 4.70 6.36 -35.65
C ASP A 42 3.33 6.84 -35.09
N LYS A 43 2.82 6.23 -34.02
CA LYS A 43 1.65 6.70 -33.26
C LYS A 43 1.99 7.89 -32.33
N GLY A 44 3.24 8.29 -32.25
CA GLY A 44 3.72 9.40 -31.43
C GLY A 44 4.03 9.01 -29.98
N ILE A 45 4.25 7.73 -29.71
CA ILE A 45 4.67 7.21 -28.43
C ILE A 45 6.19 7.06 -28.42
N THR A 46 6.85 7.57 -27.38
CA THR A 46 8.28 7.34 -27.18
C THR A 46 8.46 6.12 -26.29
N LEU A 47 9.32 5.17 -26.69
CA LEU A 47 9.69 4.00 -25.91
C LEU A 47 11.16 4.08 -25.52
N GLU A 48 11.51 3.57 -24.34
CA GLU A 48 12.88 3.28 -23.93
C GLU A 48 12.93 1.91 -23.24
N GLN A 49 14.00 1.15 -23.54
CA GLN A 49 14.25 -0.17 -22.94
C GLN A 49 14.81 0.01 -21.53
N HIS A 50 13.99 -0.25 -20.51
CA HIS A 50 14.38 -0.30 -19.11
C HIS A 50 14.65 -1.74 -18.66
N PHE A 51 15.38 -2.47 -19.51
CA PHE A 51 15.78 -3.84 -19.21
C PHE A 51 16.68 -3.87 -17.99
N SER A 52 16.50 -4.88 -17.13
CA SER A 52 17.27 -4.98 -15.89
C SER A 52 17.71 -6.41 -15.58
N ILE A 53 18.79 -6.51 -14.80
CA ILE A 53 19.32 -7.77 -14.28
C ILE A 53 19.56 -7.59 -12.79
N ASP A 54 19.01 -8.47 -11.97
CA ASP A 54 19.19 -8.43 -10.53
C ASP A 54 20.48 -9.21 -10.17
N VAL A 55 21.42 -8.53 -9.49
CA VAL A 55 22.67 -9.12 -8.99
C VAL A 55 22.75 -9.00 -7.47
N THR A 56 23.48 -9.93 -6.84
CA THR A 56 23.69 -9.91 -5.39
C THR A 56 25.00 -9.20 -5.05
N ALA A 57 24.96 -8.24 -4.15
CA ALA A 57 26.14 -7.59 -3.60
C ALA A 57 26.83 -8.48 -2.54
N LYS A 58 28.08 -8.14 -2.20
CA LYS A 58 28.88 -8.92 -1.25
C LYS A 58 28.28 -9.04 0.15
N ASP A 59 27.49 -8.07 0.57
CA ASP A 59 26.79 -8.05 1.85
C ASP A 59 25.43 -8.79 1.84
N GLY A 60 25.05 -9.35 0.69
CA GLY A 60 23.79 -10.07 0.48
C GLY A 60 22.64 -9.19 0.04
N SER A 61 22.83 -7.87 -0.11
CA SER A 61 21.81 -6.99 -0.69
C SER A 61 21.65 -7.22 -2.18
N LYS A 62 20.49 -6.92 -2.72
CA LYS A 62 20.14 -7.08 -4.13
C LYS A 62 20.27 -5.73 -4.85
N LEU A 63 20.92 -5.74 -6.00
CA LEU A 63 21.07 -4.57 -6.85
C LEU A 63 20.45 -4.83 -8.21
N ARG A 64 19.49 -3.99 -8.60
CA ARG A 64 18.90 -3.99 -9.94
C ARG A 64 19.75 -3.16 -10.86
N VAL A 65 20.38 -3.83 -11.83
CA VAL A 65 21.32 -3.22 -12.77
C VAL A 65 20.58 -2.78 -14.02
N PHE A 66 20.76 -1.51 -14.39
CA PHE A 66 20.23 -0.89 -15.59
C PHE A 66 21.36 -0.37 -16.47
N ARG A 67 21.06 -0.24 -17.77
CA ARG A 67 21.85 0.59 -18.68
C ARG A 67 21.62 2.07 -18.38
N LYS A 68 22.51 2.92 -18.92
CA LYS A 68 22.31 4.35 -18.95
C LYS A 68 20.99 4.68 -19.68
N ARG A 69 20.20 5.58 -19.12
CA ARG A 69 18.94 6.08 -19.68
C ARG A 69 19.16 7.36 -20.47
N ASN A 70 18.44 7.56 -21.56
CA ASN A 70 18.65 8.68 -22.49
C ASN A 70 17.41 9.52 -22.73
N ASP A 71 16.22 8.93 -22.77
CA ASP A 71 14.98 9.56 -23.22
C ASP A 71 13.88 9.61 -22.17
N ILE A 72 13.78 8.59 -21.30
CA ILE A 72 12.75 8.44 -20.29
C ILE A 72 13.43 8.16 -18.94
N ASP A 73 12.89 8.69 -17.85
CA ASP A 73 13.34 8.49 -16.46
C ASP A 73 14.84 8.76 -16.29
N LEU A 74 15.28 9.92 -16.72
CA LEU A 74 16.70 10.30 -16.69
C LEU A 74 17.25 10.31 -15.27
N ILE A 75 18.53 9.95 -15.15
CA ILE A 75 19.23 9.93 -13.86
C ILE A 75 19.60 11.39 -13.50
N GLU A 76 19.08 11.88 -12.37
CA GLU A 76 19.51 13.12 -11.75
C GLU A 76 20.65 12.83 -10.78
N LEU A 77 21.83 13.36 -11.08
CA LEU A 77 23.02 13.16 -10.26
C LEU A 77 23.03 14.10 -9.05
N ASP A 78 23.11 13.53 -7.86
CA ASP A 78 23.39 14.25 -6.62
C ASP A 78 24.89 14.59 -6.54
N SER A 79 25.76 13.66 -6.97
CA SER A 79 27.21 13.86 -7.01
C SER A 79 27.88 13.00 -8.08
N GLY A 80 29.05 13.42 -8.56
CA GLY A 80 29.85 12.67 -9.49
C GLY A 80 29.44 12.83 -10.96
N ARG A 81 29.49 11.74 -11.73
CA ARG A 81 29.17 11.67 -13.17
C ARG A 81 28.52 10.33 -13.53
N LEU A 82 27.95 10.24 -14.72
CA LEU A 82 27.45 8.98 -15.26
C LEU A 82 28.59 7.98 -15.55
N ALA A 83 28.27 6.69 -15.46
CA ALA A 83 29.19 5.61 -15.80
C ALA A 83 29.42 5.54 -17.32
N GLU A 84 30.67 5.55 -17.76
CA GLU A 84 31.04 5.52 -19.18
C GLU A 84 31.85 4.29 -19.54
N LYS A 85 32.50 3.65 -18.54
CA LYS A 85 33.42 2.54 -18.75
C LYS A 85 33.02 1.31 -17.96
N LYS A 86 33.49 0.15 -18.43
CA LYS A 86 33.35 -1.10 -17.71
C LYS A 86 33.99 -0.97 -16.31
N GLY A 87 33.32 -1.46 -15.28
CA GLY A 87 33.76 -1.35 -13.89
C GLY A 87 33.39 -0.02 -13.20
N GLU A 88 32.74 0.93 -13.90
CA GLU A 88 32.17 2.14 -13.31
C GLU A 88 30.67 1.94 -13.05
N ALA A 89 30.15 2.54 -11.97
CA ALA A 89 28.74 2.50 -11.65
C ALA A 89 28.24 3.81 -11.05
N VAL A 90 26.99 4.15 -11.33
CA VAL A 90 26.19 5.12 -10.56
C VAL A 90 25.28 4.34 -9.63
N VAL A 91 25.30 4.69 -8.35
CA VAL A 91 24.51 4.03 -7.30
C VAL A 91 23.33 4.94 -6.93
N GLU A 92 22.18 4.35 -6.68
CA GLU A 92 21.00 5.04 -6.19
C GLU A 92 21.28 5.69 -4.83
N LYS A 93 20.74 6.91 -4.63
CA LYS A 93 21.07 7.78 -3.49
C LYS A 93 20.76 7.10 -2.15
N ARG A 94 19.56 6.56 -1.99
CA ARG A 94 19.14 6.00 -0.69
C ARG A 94 19.92 4.74 -0.29
N TYR A 95 20.22 3.88 -1.29
CA TYR A 95 21.10 2.73 -1.08
C TYR A 95 22.51 3.18 -0.66
N SER A 96 23.08 4.22 -1.34
CA SER A 96 24.40 4.75 -1.00
C SER A 96 24.47 5.29 0.43
N GLU A 97 23.42 5.99 0.89
CA GLU A 97 23.33 6.51 2.27
C GLU A 97 23.28 5.38 3.30
N GLU A 98 22.44 4.35 3.10
CA GLU A 98 22.30 3.22 4.02
C GLU A 98 23.58 2.36 4.12
N HIS A 99 24.35 2.28 3.03
CA HIS A 99 25.61 1.54 2.99
C HIS A 99 26.84 2.44 3.21
N SER A 100 26.61 3.75 3.51
CA SER A 100 27.67 4.73 3.72
C SER A 100 28.69 4.78 2.56
N LEU A 101 28.19 4.71 1.32
CA LEU A 101 28.98 4.75 0.09
C LEU A 101 29.09 6.19 -0.43
N SER A 102 30.25 6.51 -0.99
CA SER A 102 30.56 7.82 -1.57
C SER A 102 31.21 7.65 -2.95
N VAL A 103 31.20 8.72 -3.76
CA VAL A 103 31.92 8.71 -5.04
C VAL A 103 33.41 8.43 -4.81
N GLY A 104 33.95 7.46 -5.53
CA GLY A 104 35.30 6.94 -5.40
C GLY A 104 35.43 5.66 -4.57
N ASP A 105 34.37 5.26 -3.86
CA ASP A 105 34.34 4.00 -3.11
C ASP A 105 34.14 2.81 -4.06
N LYS A 106 34.40 1.61 -3.53
CA LYS A 106 34.26 0.35 -4.27
C LYS A 106 33.07 -0.45 -3.77
N LEU A 107 32.28 -0.94 -4.71
CA LEU A 107 31.14 -1.81 -4.49
C LEU A 107 31.35 -3.13 -5.26
N THR A 108 31.17 -4.28 -4.58
CA THR A 108 31.25 -5.59 -5.26
C THR A 108 29.84 -6.15 -5.39
N ALA A 109 29.41 -6.39 -6.63
CA ALA A 109 28.12 -6.97 -6.95
C ALA A 109 28.19 -7.87 -8.19
N GLY A 110 27.48 -9.01 -8.21
CA GLY A 110 27.51 -9.96 -9.31
C GLY A 110 28.91 -10.43 -9.65
N GLY A 111 29.80 -10.62 -8.66
CA GLY A 111 31.21 -11.01 -8.88
C GLY A 111 32.11 -9.91 -9.45
N VAL A 112 31.61 -8.71 -9.71
CA VAL A 112 32.35 -7.56 -10.27
C VAL A 112 32.62 -6.51 -9.20
N GLU A 113 33.84 -5.97 -9.15
CA GLU A 113 34.20 -4.82 -8.33
C GLU A 113 33.97 -3.54 -9.13
N PHE A 114 33.09 -2.67 -8.69
CA PHE A 114 32.78 -1.36 -9.29
C PHE A 114 33.46 -0.22 -8.55
N GLU A 115 33.91 0.78 -9.29
CA GLU A 115 34.19 2.11 -8.77
C GLU A 115 32.90 2.94 -8.87
N ILE A 116 32.43 3.50 -7.74
CA ILE A 116 31.28 4.40 -7.72
C ILE A 116 31.70 5.74 -8.29
N VAL A 117 31.24 6.07 -9.49
CA VAL A 117 31.59 7.33 -10.17
C VAL A 117 30.50 8.39 -10.02
N GLY A 118 29.32 8.02 -9.57
CA GLY A 118 28.21 8.92 -9.30
C GLY A 118 27.19 8.35 -8.33
N ILE A 119 26.44 9.22 -7.71
CA ILE A 119 25.28 8.93 -6.88
C ILE A 119 24.13 9.77 -7.43
N GLY A 120 22.94 9.19 -7.58
CA GLY A 120 21.82 9.89 -8.17
C GLY A 120 20.47 9.23 -7.88
N THR A 121 19.43 9.85 -8.41
CA THR A 121 18.02 9.43 -8.28
C THR A 121 17.37 9.32 -9.65
N THR A 122 16.27 8.59 -9.74
CA THR A 122 15.45 8.50 -10.96
C THR A 122 13.97 8.58 -10.59
N PRO A 123 13.13 9.26 -11.38
CA PRO A 123 11.74 9.50 -11.00
C PRO A 123 10.85 8.25 -10.99
N ASP A 124 11.18 7.20 -11.71
CA ASP A 124 10.50 5.91 -11.69
C ASP A 124 10.79 5.06 -10.43
N TYR A 125 11.77 5.49 -9.62
CA TYR A 125 12.13 4.94 -8.33
C TYR A 125 12.25 6.01 -7.24
N ASP A 126 11.42 7.05 -7.27
CA ASP A 126 11.28 8.00 -6.16
C ASP A 126 11.02 7.26 -4.83
N THR A 127 10.31 6.15 -4.89
CA THR A 127 10.17 5.19 -3.78
C THR A 127 10.76 3.84 -4.23
N PRO A 128 11.98 3.46 -3.76
CA PRO A 128 12.72 2.31 -4.28
C PRO A 128 12.19 0.98 -3.74
N PHE A 129 10.97 0.59 -4.13
CA PHE A 129 10.43 -0.74 -3.92
C PHE A 129 11.08 -1.76 -4.84
N GLU A 130 11.47 -2.90 -4.32
CA GLU A 130 11.96 -4.02 -5.13
C GLU A 130 10.85 -4.58 -6.02
N ASN A 131 9.67 -4.83 -5.43
CA ASN A 131 8.47 -5.31 -6.11
C ASN A 131 7.30 -4.33 -5.94
N PHE A 132 6.36 -4.34 -6.86
CA PHE A 132 5.15 -3.50 -6.76
C PHE A 132 4.23 -3.87 -5.58
N SER A 133 4.34 -5.11 -5.09
CA SER A 133 3.60 -5.60 -3.92
C SER A 133 4.24 -5.26 -2.58
N ASP A 134 5.42 -4.66 -2.57
CA ASP A 134 6.11 -4.32 -1.33
C ASP A 134 5.38 -3.21 -0.58
N THR A 135 5.25 -3.38 0.73
CA THR A 135 4.59 -2.41 1.62
C THR A 135 5.57 -1.49 2.34
N ALA A 136 6.87 -1.78 2.27
CA ALA A 136 7.92 -0.99 2.89
C ALA A 136 9.20 -1.01 2.04
N VAL A 137 9.88 0.13 1.97
CA VAL A 137 11.18 0.26 1.32
C VAL A 137 12.27 -0.32 2.21
N SER A 138 13.17 -1.09 1.62
CA SER A 138 14.32 -1.67 2.29
C SER A 138 15.62 -1.35 1.55
N SER A 139 16.10 -0.12 1.63
CA SER A 139 17.35 0.31 0.97
C SER A 139 18.63 -0.34 1.54
N LYS A 140 18.52 -1.09 2.64
CA LYS A 140 19.57 -2.01 3.11
C LYS A 140 19.59 -3.32 2.36
N GLY A 141 18.47 -3.77 1.83
CA GLY A 141 18.31 -5.03 1.11
C GLY A 141 18.27 -4.88 -0.40
N PHE A 142 17.86 -3.71 -0.89
CA PHE A 142 17.65 -3.45 -2.30
C PHE A 142 18.13 -2.06 -2.72
N GLY A 143 18.69 -1.93 -3.94
CA GLY A 143 19.06 -0.67 -4.54
C GLY A 143 19.19 -0.76 -6.06
N LEU A 144 19.50 0.37 -6.71
CA LEU A 144 19.69 0.46 -8.15
C LEU A 144 21.14 0.74 -8.50
N LEU A 145 21.57 0.16 -9.61
CA LEU A 145 22.90 0.33 -10.16
C LEU A 145 22.81 0.66 -11.65
N PHE A 146 23.34 1.79 -12.08
CA PHE A 146 23.38 2.17 -13.48
C PHE A 146 24.80 2.04 -14.01
N VAL A 147 24.97 1.27 -15.08
CA VAL A 147 26.28 0.93 -15.62
C VAL A 147 26.40 1.28 -17.11
N SER A 148 27.62 1.18 -17.66
CA SER A 148 27.84 1.31 -19.10
C SER A 148 27.24 0.14 -19.87
N ASP A 149 26.95 0.31 -21.17
CA ASP A 149 26.42 -0.75 -22.04
C ASP A 149 27.31 -1.99 -22.05
N ASP A 150 28.63 -1.80 -22.15
CA ASP A 150 29.60 -2.91 -22.12
C ASP A 150 29.57 -3.73 -20.82
N GLN A 151 29.26 -3.06 -19.69
CA GLN A 151 29.17 -3.73 -18.41
C GLN A 151 27.83 -4.46 -18.28
N TYR A 152 26.76 -3.86 -18.75
CA TYR A 152 25.45 -4.50 -18.78
C TYR A 152 25.45 -5.76 -19.65
N ASP A 153 26.04 -5.66 -20.87
CA ASP A 153 26.18 -6.80 -21.76
C ASP A 153 27.02 -7.93 -21.17
N TYR A 154 27.99 -7.59 -20.32
CA TYR A 154 28.74 -8.58 -19.57
C TYR A 154 27.83 -9.40 -18.64
N PHE A 155 26.96 -8.74 -17.87
CA PHE A 155 26.01 -9.43 -17.00
C PHE A 155 24.94 -10.22 -17.78
N LYS A 156 24.44 -9.66 -18.88
CA LYS A 156 23.47 -10.34 -19.74
C LYS A 156 24.00 -11.68 -20.29
N ASN A 157 25.29 -11.76 -20.58
CA ASN A 157 25.94 -12.95 -21.13
C ASN A 157 26.48 -13.90 -20.04
N ASP A 158 26.37 -13.55 -18.76
CA ASP A 158 26.82 -14.37 -17.65
C ASP A 158 25.73 -15.38 -17.27
N SER A 159 26.03 -16.67 -17.46
CA SER A 159 25.08 -17.75 -17.18
C SER A 159 24.76 -17.95 -15.69
N GLU A 160 25.52 -17.34 -14.78
CA GLU A 160 25.27 -17.38 -13.33
C GLU A 160 24.28 -16.31 -12.86
N GLN A 161 23.98 -15.31 -13.70
CA GLN A 161 23.01 -14.25 -13.35
C GLN A 161 21.57 -14.68 -13.64
N LYS A 162 20.62 -13.96 -13.05
CA LYS A 162 19.20 -14.11 -13.36
C LYS A 162 18.92 -13.72 -14.81
N ALA A 163 17.79 -14.23 -15.34
CA ALA A 163 17.31 -13.80 -16.64
C ALA A 163 17.07 -12.28 -16.65
N GLU A 164 17.30 -11.65 -17.82
CA GLU A 164 17.00 -10.25 -18.05
C GLU A 164 15.49 -10.01 -17.93
N ASP A 165 15.10 -9.01 -17.16
CA ASP A 165 13.71 -8.53 -17.09
C ASP A 165 13.50 -7.51 -18.22
N LEU A 166 12.57 -7.81 -19.13
CA LEU A 166 12.37 -7.04 -20.36
C LEU A 166 11.22 -6.05 -20.16
N CYS A 167 11.54 -4.90 -19.58
CA CYS A 167 10.59 -3.84 -19.34
C CYS A 167 10.82 -2.64 -20.26
N TYR A 168 9.75 -2.10 -20.84
CA TYR A 168 9.75 -0.86 -21.63
C TYR A 168 9.05 0.24 -20.87
N ALA A 169 9.72 1.39 -20.72
CA ALA A 169 9.06 2.62 -20.32
C ALA A 169 8.49 3.36 -21.53
N TYR A 170 7.36 4.01 -21.39
CA TYR A 170 6.75 4.76 -22.48
C TYR A 170 6.27 6.16 -22.09
N ARG A 171 6.24 7.05 -23.06
CA ARG A 171 5.65 8.40 -22.95
C ARG A 171 4.70 8.66 -24.10
N LEU A 172 3.47 9.05 -23.73
CA LEU A 172 2.38 9.39 -24.64
C LEU A 172 2.47 10.87 -25.04
N ASN A 173 2.95 11.19 -26.18
CA ASN A 173 3.07 12.60 -26.61
C ASN A 173 1.70 13.24 -27.00
N GLY A 174 0.61 12.83 -26.34
CA GLY A 174 -0.74 13.40 -26.47
C GLY A 174 -1.51 12.97 -27.71
N LYS A 175 -1.04 11.94 -28.44
CA LYS A 175 -1.70 11.41 -29.65
C LYS A 175 -2.33 10.03 -29.44
N ALA A 176 -1.88 9.28 -28.47
CA ALA A 176 -2.37 7.94 -28.15
C ALA A 176 -2.74 7.85 -26.68
N THR A 177 -3.48 6.82 -26.28
CA THR A 177 -3.86 6.50 -24.92
C THR A 177 -3.14 5.24 -24.44
N ASP A 178 -3.05 5.03 -23.11
CA ASP A 178 -2.51 3.81 -22.52
C ASP A 178 -3.21 2.56 -23.05
N ASP A 179 -4.54 2.59 -23.16
CA ASP A 179 -5.34 1.45 -23.58
C ASP A 179 -5.12 1.12 -25.08
N GLU A 180 -4.88 2.14 -25.91
CA GLU A 180 -4.50 1.93 -27.32
C GLU A 180 -3.12 1.30 -27.45
N LEU A 181 -2.15 1.73 -26.64
CA LEU A 181 -0.82 1.11 -26.61
C LEU A 181 -0.89 -0.34 -26.12
N LYS A 182 -1.61 -0.58 -25.03
CA LYS A 182 -1.81 -1.93 -24.47
C LYS A 182 -2.36 -2.86 -25.54
N LYS A 183 -3.44 -2.46 -26.21
CA LYS A 183 -4.05 -3.23 -27.28
C LYS A 183 -3.13 -3.48 -28.46
N MET A 184 -2.31 -2.49 -28.86
CA MET A 184 -1.32 -2.69 -29.92
C MET A 184 -0.31 -3.78 -29.58
N ILE A 185 0.17 -3.82 -28.31
CA ILE A 185 1.14 -4.80 -27.85
C ILE A 185 0.50 -6.20 -27.81
N GLU A 186 -0.74 -6.30 -27.34
CA GLU A 186 -1.53 -7.54 -27.34
C GLU A 186 -1.82 -8.05 -28.76
N ASP A 187 -2.04 -7.15 -29.72
CA ASP A 187 -2.32 -7.49 -31.14
C ASP A 187 -1.03 -7.86 -31.92
N PHE A 188 0.18 -7.69 -31.37
CA PHE A 188 1.42 -8.02 -32.07
C PHE A 188 1.66 -9.53 -32.12
N ASP A 189 2.01 -10.05 -33.30
CA ASP A 189 2.43 -11.42 -33.46
C ASP A 189 3.63 -11.78 -32.59
N PHE A 190 3.50 -12.86 -31.85
CA PHE A 190 4.48 -13.35 -30.90
C PHE A 190 5.03 -14.73 -31.31
N ASP A 191 6.33 -14.80 -31.57
CA ASP A 191 7.01 -16.07 -31.86
C ASP A 191 7.61 -16.67 -30.59
N TYR A 192 6.87 -17.52 -29.89
CA TYR A 192 7.29 -18.19 -28.67
C TYR A 192 8.60 -18.99 -28.82
N LYS A 193 8.97 -19.40 -30.06
CA LYS A 193 10.24 -20.09 -30.33
C LYS A 193 11.47 -19.22 -30.15
N LYS A 194 11.31 -17.91 -30.04
CA LYS A 194 12.37 -16.95 -29.75
C LYS A 194 12.55 -16.69 -28.24
N VAL A 195 11.70 -17.27 -27.39
CA VAL A 195 11.89 -17.20 -25.94
C VAL A 195 13.19 -17.91 -25.59
N THR A 196 14.12 -17.20 -24.94
CA THR A 196 15.41 -17.73 -24.53
C THR A 196 15.41 -18.26 -23.10
N ASP A 197 14.34 -17.96 -22.32
CA ASP A 197 14.20 -18.46 -20.96
C ASP A 197 13.96 -19.98 -20.97
N LYS A 198 14.97 -20.74 -20.52
CA LYS A 198 14.94 -22.21 -20.54
C LYS A 198 13.83 -22.77 -19.65
N TYR A 199 13.51 -22.11 -18.53
CA TYR A 199 12.50 -22.58 -17.57
C TYR A 199 11.09 -22.39 -18.09
N TYR A 200 10.87 -21.29 -18.80
CA TYR A 200 9.62 -21.08 -19.54
C TYR A 200 9.43 -22.17 -20.59
N LEU A 201 10.46 -22.42 -21.41
CA LEU A 201 10.41 -23.47 -22.43
C LEU A 201 10.20 -24.87 -21.84
N GLU A 202 10.71 -25.15 -20.63
CA GLU A 202 10.43 -26.39 -19.92
C GLU A 202 8.96 -26.52 -19.53
N THR A 203 8.35 -25.44 -19.05
CA THR A 203 6.92 -25.42 -18.62
C THR A 203 5.98 -25.73 -19.80
N ILE A 204 6.27 -25.26 -21.01
CA ILE A 204 5.45 -25.50 -22.20
C ILE A 204 5.88 -26.72 -23.01
N LYS A 205 7.04 -27.34 -22.67
CA LYS A 205 7.67 -28.43 -23.43
C LYS A 205 6.75 -29.62 -23.66
N ASP A 206 6.00 -30.04 -22.65
CA ASP A 206 5.12 -31.21 -22.77
C ASP A 206 3.90 -30.90 -23.64
N VAL A 207 3.39 -29.68 -23.61
CA VAL A 207 2.30 -29.22 -24.50
C VAL A 207 2.80 -29.16 -25.94
N LEU A 208 3.97 -28.58 -26.17
CA LEU A 208 4.60 -28.52 -27.49
C LEU A 208 4.93 -29.91 -28.01
N LYS A 209 5.46 -30.81 -27.17
CA LYS A 209 5.76 -32.18 -27.55
C LYS A 209 4.52 -32.95 -27.94
N GLN A 210 3.40 -32.84 -27.24
CA GLN A 210 2.15 -33.49 -27.62
C GLN A 210 1.65 -33.00 -28.97
N ARG A 211 1.68 -31.68 -29.21
CA ARG A 211 1.35 -31.11 -30.54
C ARG A 211 2.23 -31.68 -31.64
N ASP A 212 3.55 -31.65 -31.44
CA ASP A 212 4.51 -32.13 -32.44
C ASP A 212 4.39 -33.63 -32.67
N ASP A 213 4.12 -34.44 -31.67
CA ASP A 213 3.90 -35.89 -31.79
C ASP A 213 2.64 -36.19 -32.64
N ILE A 214 1.55 -35.43 -32.44
CA ILE A 214 0.32 -35.55 -33.22
C ILE A 214 0.55 -35.09 -34.68
N SER A 215 1.16 -33.92 -34.88
CA SER A 215 1.49 -33.40 -36.22
C SER A 215 2.36 -34.36 -37.02
N ASN A 216 3.42 -34.87 -36.40
CA ASN A 216 4.31 -35.86 -37.00
C ASN A 216 3.59 -37.19 -37.34
N GLY A 217 2.61 -37.59 -36.53
CA GLY A 217 1.73 -38.73 -36.79
C GLY A 217 0.86 -38.53 -38.03
N ILE A 218 0.30 -37.35 -38.20
CA ILE A 218 -0.53 -36.96 -39.34
C ILE A 218 0.32 -36.89 -40.62
N ASP A 219 1.51 -36.30 -40.55
CA ASP A 219 2.47 -36.25 -41.67
C ASP A 219 2.84 -37.65 -42.14
N LYS A 220 3.17 -38.57 -41.23
CA LYS A 220 3.45 -39.99 -41.61
C LYS A 220 2.27 -40.67 -42.23
N LEU A 221 1.02 -40.37 -41.77
CA LEU A 221 -0.18 -40.91 -42.36
C LEU A 221 -0.40 -40.36 -43.78
N TYR A 222 -0.15 -39.08 -43.99
CA TYR A 222 -0.20 -38.44 -45.32
C TYR A 222 0.82 -39.05 -46.30
N ASP A 223 2.10 -39.10 -45.88
CA ASP A 223 3.15 -39.67 -46.71
C ASP A 223 2.90 -41.14 -47.04
N GLY A 224 2.41 -41.91 -46.07
CA GLY A 224 2.02 -43.31 -46.27
C GLY A 224 0.88 -43.45 -47.28
N SER A 225 -0.12 -42.57 -47.23
CA SER A 225 -1.23 -42.57 -48.15
C SER A 225 -0.84 -42.22 -49.61
N GLN A 226 0.10 -41.28 -49.78
CA GLN A 226 0.65 -40.93 -51.09
C GLN A 226 1.48 -42.10 -51.64
N THR A 227 2.32 -42.74 -50.83
CA THR A 227 3.08 -43.92 -51.22
C THR A 227 2.16 -45.07 -51.63
N LEU A 228 1.08 -45.29 -50.88
CA LEU A 228 0.08 -46.32 -51.27
C LEU A 228 -0.59 -45.98 -52.60
N LYS A 229 -1.00 -44.74 -52.81
CA LYS A 229 -1.59 -44.28 -54.09
C LYS A 229 -0.67 -44.53 -55.26
N ASP A 230 0.63 -44.17 -55.13
CA ASP A 230 1.62 -44.36 -56.20
C ASP A 230 1.88 -45.84 -56.46
N GLY A 231 2.00 -46.66 -55.43
CA GLY A 231 2.21 -48.11 -55.59
C GLY A 231 1.00 -48.82 -56.22
N VAL A 232 -0.22 -48.40 -55.87
CA VAL A 232 -1.46 -48.92 -56.48
C VAL A 232 -1.62 -48.41 -57.92
N LYS A 233 -1.14 -47.22 -58.25
CA LYS A 233 -1.05 -46.68 -59.58
C LYS A 233 -0.16 -47.54 -60.47
N ASP A 234 1.09 -47.85 -59.97
CA ASP A 234 2.03 -48.70 -60.69
C ASP A 234 1.45 -50.11 -60.93
N LEU A 235 0.72 -50.67 -59.96
CA LEU A 235 0.01 -51.93 -60.08
C LEU A 235 -1.10 -51.88 -61.19
N SER A 236 -1.87 -50.76 -61.21
CA SER A 236 -2.91 -50.58 -62.26
C SER A 236 -2.29 -50.47 -63.60
N GLU A 237 -1.21 -49.70 -63.79
CA GLU A 237 -0.48 -49.60 -65.05
C GLU A 237 0.13 -50.93 -65.48
N GLY A 238 0.72 -51.71 -64.55
CA GLY A 238 1.21 -53.04 -64.81
C GLY A 238 0.14 -54.05 -65.16
N ALA A 239 -1.06 -53.97 -64.52
CA ALA A 239 -2.23 -54.82 -64.87
C ALA A 239 -2.82 -54.50 -66.24
N ASP A 240 -2.88 -53.21 -66.62
CA ASP A 240 -3.30 -52.81 -67.98
C ASP A 240 -2.32 -53.30 -69.02
N ALA A 241 -1.05 -53.20 -68.84
CA ALA A 241 0.01 -53.69 -69.70
C ALA A 241 -0.09 -55.22 -69.84
N LEU A 242 -0.36 -55.96 -68.77
CA LEU A 242 -0.61 -57.40 -68.84
C LEU A 242 -1.86 -57.71 -69.58
N TYR A 243 -2.97 -56.97 -69.39
CA TYR A 243 -4.21 -57.17 -70.17
C TYR A 243 -4.00 -56.97 -71.69
N ASP A 244 -3.24 -55.90 -72.02
CA ASP A 244 -2.95 -55.64 -73.46
C ASP A 244 -2.09 -56.72 -74.06
N ALA A 245 -1.05 -57.18 -73.37
CA ALA A 245 -0.18 -58.27 -73.81
C ALA A 245 -0.98 -59.58 -73.97
N MET A 246 -1.84 -59.89 -73.02
CA MET A 246 -2.73 -61.08 -73.10
C MET A 246 -3.74 -60.94 -74.21
N GLY A 247 -4.20 -59.73 -74.54
CA GLY A 247 -5.03 -59.47 -75.74
C GLY A 247 -4.33 -59.88 -77.04
N GLY A 248 -3.09 -59.45 -77.27
CA GLY A 248 -2.26 -59.81 -78.35
C GLY A 248 -2.03 -61.32 -78.46
N PHE A 249 -1.78 -61.95 -77.31
CA PHE A 249 -1.58 -63.38 -77.20
C PHE A 249 -2.84 -64.16 -77.51
N TYR A 250 -4.00 -63.69 -77.05
CA TYR A 250 -5.32 -64.30 -77.38
C TYR A 250 -5.69 -64.19 -78.90
N GLU A 251 -5.44 -63.07 -79.55
CA GLU A 251 -5.63 -62.89 -80.96
C GLU A 251 -4.72 -63.83 -81.79
N GLY A 252 -3.46 -63.99 -81.36
CA GLY A 252 -2.50 -64.93 -81.92
C GLY A 252 -2.99 -66.40 -81.75
N ALA A 253 -3.56 -66.73 -80.58
CA ALA A 253 -4.04 -68.08 -80.32
C ALA A 253 -5.28 -68.44 -81.18
N LYS A 254 -6.12 -67.54 -81.62
CA LYS A 254 -7.22 -67.71 -82.49
C LYS A 254 -6.80 -68.17 -83.90
N ALA A 255 -5.56 -67.85 -84.32
CA ALA A 255 -5.05 -68.24 -85.65
C ALA A 255 -4.43 -69.67 -85.66
N LEU A 256 -4.47 -70.42 -84.57
CA LEU A 256 -3.98 -71.77 -84.45
C LEU A 256 -4.94 -72.74 -85.11
N PRO A 257 -4.42 -73.90 -85.77
CA PRO A 257 -5.25 -74.94 -86.41
C PRO A 257 -6.25 -75.58 -85.40
N GLU A 258 -7.37 -76.12 -85.88
CA GLU A 258 -8.49 -76.72 -85.11
C GLU A 258 -8.05 -77.71 -84.01
N GLY A 259 -6.91 -78.30 -84.05
CA GLY A 259 -6.38 -79.21 -83.02
C GLY A 259 -5.90 -78.58 -81.79
N ALA A 260 -5.83 -77.18 -81.65
CA ALA A 260 -5.28 -76.43 -80.51
C ALA A 260 -6.39 -75.76 -79.68
N ASN A 261 -7.61 -76.22 -79.75
CA ASN A 261 -8.76 -75.60 -79.03
C ASN A 261 -8.57 -75.49 -77.49
N ALA A 262 -7.90 -76.41 -76.87
CA ALA A 262 -7.61 -76.37 -75.45
C ALA A 262 -6.65 -75.23 -75.08
N ILE A 263 -5.62 -74.93 -75.91
CA ILE A 263 -4.71 -73.85 -75.80
C ILE A 263 -5.44 -72.50 -75.94
N THR A 264 -6.25 -72.37 -76.94
CA THR A 264 -7.04 -71.17 -77.21
C THR A 264 -8.01 -70.92 -76.08
N ALA A 265 -8.68 -71.93 -75.52
CA ALA A 265 -9.55 -71.79 -74.34
C ALA A 265 -8.76 -71.38 -73.06
N GLY A 266 -7.57 -71.97 -72.87
CA GLY A 266 -6.72 -71.61 -71.77
C GLY A 266 -6.18 -70.13 -71.81
N VAL A 267 -5.77 -69.74 -73.06
CA VAL A 267 -5.33 -68.36 -73.31
C VAL A 267 -6.50 -67.37 -73.18
N LYS A 268 -7.69 -67.72 -73.54
CA LYS A 268 -8.93 -66.95 -73.38
C LYS A 268 -9.19 -66.78 -71.89
N ALA A 269 -9.13 -67.81 -71.08
CA ALA A 269 -9.30 -67.73 -69.61
C ALA A 269 -8.24 -66.80 -68.92
N ALA A 270 -6.96 -66.85 -69.38
CA ALA A 270 -5.92 -65.98 -68.89
C ALA A 270 -6.17 -64.52 -69.36
N TYR A 271 -6.66 -64.27 -70.53
CA TYR A 271 -7.04 -62.95 -71.03
C TYR A 271 -8.22 -62.38 -70.20
N ASP A 272 -9.29 -63.18 -70.01
CA ASP A 272 -10.46 -62.77 -69.21
C ASP A 272 -10.03 -62.47 -67.80
N GLY A 273 -9.16 -63.32 -67.19
CA GLY A 273 -8.57 -63.10 -65.86
C GLY A 273 -7.68 -61.88 -65.78
N SER A 274 -6.89 -61.58 -66.85
CA SER A 274 -6.09 -60.31 -66.81
C SER A 274 -6.96 -59.06 -66.97
N LYS A 275 -8.13 -59.18 -67.68
CA LYS A 275 -9.11 -58.10 -67.70
C LYS A 275 -9.70 -57.80 -66.36
N ASP A 276 -10.13 -58.85 -65.63
CA ASP A 276 -10.66 -58.71 -64.27
C ASP A 276 -9.67 -58.13 -63.33
N LEU A 277 -8.34 -58.51 -63.47
CA LEU A 277 -7.26 -57.96 -62.73
C LEU A 277 -7.05 -56.47 -63.03
N SER A 278 -7.04 -56.05 -64.27
CA SER A 278 -6.93 -54.66 -64.70
C SER A 278 -8.07 -53.80 -64.10
N GLU A 279 -9.32 -54.31 -64.29
CA GLU A 279 -10.49 -53.63 -63.73
C GLU A 279 -10.42 -53.52 -62.19
N GLY A 280 -10.01 -54.60 -61.50
CA GLY A 280 -9.77 -54.60 -60.03
C GLY A 280 -8.69 -53.64 -59.59
N ALA A 281 -7.56 -53.59 -60.31
CA ALA A 281 -6.46 -52.68 -60.03
C ALA A 281 -6.85 -51.21 -60.26
N ARG A 282 -7.68 -50.93 -61.32
CA ARG A 282 -8.22 -49.55 -61.50
C ARG A 282 -9.16 -49.13 -60.37
N CYS A 283 -10.04 -50.06 -59.95
CA CYS A 283 -10.88 -49.78 -58.75
C CYS A 283 -10.06 -49.56 -57.50
N ALA A 284 -9.03 -50.36 -57.31
CA ALA A 284 -8.11 -50.17 -56.16
C ALA A 284 -7.37 -48.80 -56.21
N TYR A 285 -6.91 -48.41 -57.41
CA TYR A 285 -6.25 -47.08 -57.55
C TYR A 285 -7.24 -45.93 -57.28
N SER A 286 -8.46 -46.00 -57.82
CA SER A 286 -9.48 -44.97 -57.48
C SER A 286 -9.81 -44.91 -56.00
N GLY A 287 -9.85 -46.08 -55.35
CA GLY A 287 -9.96 -46.13 -53.86
C GLY A 287 -8.78 -45.53 -53.13
N ALA A 288 -7.57 -45.83 -53.57
CA ALA A 288 -6.35 -45.27 -52.99
C ALA A 288 -6.24 -43.74 -53.21
N GLU A 289 -6.63 -43.28 -54.38
CA GLU A 289 -6.68 -41.84 -54.69
C GLU A 289 -7.75 -41.11 -53.83
N SER A 290 -8.92 -41.72 -53.66
CA SER A 290 -9.96 -41.16 -52.76
C SER A 290 -9.50 -41.12 -51.32
N LEU A 291 -8.79 -42.16 -50.86
CA LEU A 291 -8.20 -42.19 -49.52
C LEU A 291 -7.11 -41.11 -49.33
N ALA A 292 -6.20 -40.96 -50.30
CA ALA A 292 -5.15 -39.95 -50.25
C ALA A 292 -5.73 -38.52 -50.24
N ASN A 293 -6.77 -38.24 -51.01
CA ASN A 293 -7.47 -36.96 -50.98
C ASN A 293 -8.23 -36.73 -49.67
N GLY A 294 -8.79 -37.78 -49.07
CA GLY A 294 -9.43 -37.74 -47.77
C GLY A 294 -8.45 -37.41 -46.64
N ILE A 295 -7.26 -38.03 -46.70
CA ILE A 295 -6.18 -37.77 -45.72
C ILE A 295 -5.58 -36.38 -45.92
N ASP A 296 -5.44 -35.88 -47.16
CA ASP A 296 -5.03 -34.48 -47.40
C ASP A 296 -6.00 -33.48 -46.79
N SER A 297 -7.29 -33.72 -46.93
CA SER A 297 -8.32 -32.89 -46.33
C SER A 297 -8.34 -33.01 -44.82
N PHE A 298 -8.11 -34.21 -44.27
CA PHE A 298 -7.99 -34.43 -42.83
C PHE A 298 -6.74 -33.72 -42.26
N LYS A 299 -5.61 -33.80 -42.97
CA LYS A 299 -4.39 -33.11 -42.56
C LYS A 299 -4.63 -31.60 -42.40
N LYS A 300 -5.22 -30.94 -43.39
CA LYS A 300 -5.53 -29.51 -43.35
C LYS A 300 -6.45 -29.15 -42.19
N GLN A 301 -7.51 -29.93 -41.96
CA GLN A 301 -8.44 -29.71 -40.86
C GLN A 301 -7.78 -29.99 -39.50
N ALA A 302 -6.90 -30.98 -39.44
CA ALA A 302 -6.17 -31.29 -38.20
C ALA A 302 -5.10 -30.24 -37.90
N ASP A 303 -4.40 -29.71 -38.89
CA ASP A 303 -3.44 -28.61 -38.70
C ASP A 303 -4.17 -27.35 -38.18
N GLU A 304 -5.33 -26.99 -38.79
CA GLU A 304 -6.17 -25.88 -38.28
C GLU A 304 -6.65 -26.14 -36.85
N LEU A 305 -7.13 -27.37 -36.56
CA LEU A 305 -7.58 -27.72 -35.19
C LEU A 305 -6.45 -27.77 -34.17
N LEU A 306 -5.26 -28.25 -34.58
CA LEU A 306 -4.08 -28.22 -33.73
C LEU A 306 -3.64 -26.79 -33.43
N ASP A 307 -3.71 -25.90 -34.41
CA ASP A 307 -3.43 -24.47 -34.19
C ASP A 307 -4.48 -23.83 -33.28
N GLU A 308 -5.75 -24.24 -33.34
CA GLU A 308 -6.82 -23.74 -32.47
C GLU A 308 -6.74 -24.32 -31.03
N LEU A 309 -6.50 -25.64 -30.88
CA LEU A 309 -6.48 -26.33 -29.60
C LEU A 309 -5.15 -26.13 -28.83
N PHE A 310 -4.05 -25.94 -29.51
CA PHE A 310 -2.73 -25.72 -28.98
C PHE A 310 -2.25 -24.26 -29.25
N THR A 311 -3.15 -23.32 -29.51
CA THR A 311 -2.87 -21.91 -29.29
C THR A 311 -2.53 -21.77 -27.81
N ILE A 312 -1.27 -21.76 -27.52
CA ILE A 312 -0.77 -21.15 -26.30
C ILE A 312 -1.10 -19.69 -26.53
N ASP A 313 -2.20 -19.23 -25.94
CA ASP A 313 -2.60 -17.83 -25.93
C ASP A 313 -1.61 -17.09 -25.02
N LEU A 314 -0.43 -16.88 -25.56
CA LEU A 314 0.68 -16.23 -24.91
C LEU A 314 0.73 -14.82 -25.48
N ASP A 315 0.06 -13.93 -24.80
CA ASP A 315 0.36 -12.52 -24.94
C ASP A 315 1.82 -12.28 -24.62
N ASN A 316 2.53 -11.60 -25.49
CA ASN A 316 3.90 -11.16 -25.21
C ASN A 316 3.92 -10.20 -24.00
N LEU A 317 2.79 -9.60 -23.67
CA LEU A 317 2.62 -8.66 -22.57
C LEU A 317 2.53 -9.40 -21.24
N THR A 318 3.53 -9.22 -20.38
CA THR A 318 3.57 -9.82 -19.02
C THR A 318 3.06 -8.89 -17.94
N MET A 319 3.18 -7.58 -18.14
CA MET A 319 2.82 -6.55 -17.18
C MET A 319 2.50 -5.26 -17.93
N PHE A 320 1.51 -4.51 -17.46
CA PHE A 320 1.21 -3.15 -17.93
C PHE A 320 0.81 -2.28 -16.75
N VAL A 321 1.65 -1.27 -16.43
CA VAL A 321 1.46 -0.40 -15.26
C VAL A 321 1.46 1.05 -15.72
N LYS A 322 0.37 1.75 -15.50
CA LYS A 322 0.26 3.19 -15.78
C LYS A 322 0.97 3.98 -14.68
N LYS A 323 1.48 5.16 -14.99
CA LYS A 323 2.15 6.05 -14.03
C LYS A 323 1.39 6.24 -12.72
N GLY A 324 0.06 6.40 -12.79
CA GLY A 324 -0.79 6.61 -11.60
C GLY A 324 -0.85 5.40 -10.68
N ASP A 325 -0.65 4.20 -11.22
CA ASP A 325 -0.71 2.91 -10.52
C ASP A 325 0.70 2.42 -10.13
N ASN A 326 1.75 3.10 -10.62
CA ASN A 326 3.13 2.79 -10.28
C ASN A 326 3.47 3.31 -8.88
N VAL A 327 3.48 2.42 -7.89
CA VAL A 327 3.78 2.76 -6.48
C VAL A 327 5.19 3.33 -6.30
N ARG A 328 6.13 3.01 -7.19
CA ARG A 328 7.50 3.55 -7.15
C ARG A 328 7.53 5.03 -7.47
N ILE A 329 6.68 5.48 -8.40
CA ILE A 329 6.54 6.90 -8.79
C ILE A 329 5.61 7.64 -7.83
N ALA A 330 4.45 7.05 -7.52
CA ALA A 330 3.39 7.71 -6.78
C ALA A 330 3.60 7.69 -5.26
N GLY A 331 4.41 6.77 -4.73
CA GLY A 331 4.53 6.49 -3.30
C GLY A 331 4.95 7.71 -2.48
N ALA A 332 6.05 8.35 -2.85
CA ALA A 332 6.61 9.48 -2.10
C ALA A 332 5.64 10.67 -1.98
N ALA A 333 4.96 11.02 -3.08
CA ALA A 333 3.94 12.08 -3.09
C ALA A 333 2.65 11.62 -2.40
N GLY A 334 2.22 10.38 -2.63
CA GLY A 334 1.00 9.79 -2.07
C GLY A 334 0.98 9.78 -0.55
N ASP A 335 2.08 9.37 0.08
CA ASP A 335 2.21 9.29 1.53
C ASP A 335 2.04 10.65 2.23
N VAL A 336 2.50 11.72 1.62
CA VAL A 336 2.42 13.06 2.21
C VAL A 336 1.11 13.80 1.93
N VAL A 337 0.33 13.38 0.91
CA VAL A 337 -0.99 14.00 0.60
C VAL A 337 -1.94 13.85 1.78
N MET A 338 -2.03 12.65 2.37
CA MET A 338 -2.88 12.42 3.53
C MET A 338 -2.42 13.24 4.73
N ASN A 339 -1.10 13.32 4.97
CA ASN A 339 -0.51 14.15 6.01
C ASN A 339 -0.84 15.64 5.84
N LYS A 340 -0.90 16.12 4.60
CA LYS A 340 -1.31 17.50 4.26
C LYS A 340 -2.75 17.79 4.70
N TYR A 341 -3.71 16.97 4.27
CA TYR A 341 -5.12 17.17 4.59
C TYR A 341 -5.43 16.96 6.07
N ALA A 342 -4.84 15.93 6.69
CA ALA A 342 -4.95 15.69 8.12
C ALA A 342 -4.40 16.86 8.93
N GLY A 343 -3.22 17.38 8.55
CA GLY A 343 -2.62 18.54 9.20
C GLY A 343 -3.46 19.80 9.13
N LEU A 344 -4.09 20.09 7.99
CA LEU A 344 -5.01 21.22 7.83
C LEU A 344 -6.27 21.04 8.69
N GLY A 345 -6.88 19.86 8.68
CA GLY A 345 -8.10 19.57 9.45
C GLY A 345 -7.86 19.62 10.96
N VAL A 346 -6.84 18.93 11.44
CA VAL A 346 -6.45 18.93 12.85
C VAL A 346 -6.07 20.34 13.32
N GLY A 347 -5.41 21.12 12.47
CA GLY A 347 -5.05 22.51 12.76
C GLY A 347 -6.27 23.37 13.09
N VAL A 348 -7.37 23.28 12.33
CA VAL A 348 -8.62 24.02 12.59
C VAL A 348 -9.24 23.59 13.93
N ILE A 349 -9.29 22.27 14.19
CA ILE A 349 -9.84 21.72 15.42
C ILE A 349 -9.05 22.22 16.63
N LEU A 350 -7.71 22.19 16.56
CA LEU A 350 -6.83 22.69 17.60
C LEU A 350 -7.01 24.19 17.84
N MET A 351 -7.08 24.99 16.78
CA MET A 351 -7.32 26.43 16.89
C MET A 351 -8.66 26.72 17.57
N ALA A 352 -9.72 26.01 17.21
CA ALA A 352 -11.04 26.15 17.82
C ALA A 352 -11.02 25.77 19.30
N LEU A 353 -10.35 24.69 19.66
CA LEU A 353 -10.23 24.21 21.04
C LEU A 353 -9.45 25.20 21.92
N LEU A 354 -8.26 25.63 21.48
CA LEU A 354 -7.45 26.60 22.24
C LEU A 354 -8.18 27.93 22.38
N THR A 355 -8.86 28.39 21.32
CA THR A 355 -9.68 29.59 21.38
C THR A 355 -10.85 29.45 22.36
N TYR A 356 -11.51 28.28 22.42
CA TYR A 356 -12.56 28.00 23.40
C TYR A 356 -12.02 28.11 24.84
N VAL A 357 -10.83 27.57 25.10
CA VAL A 357 -10.14 27.68 26.41
C VAL A 357 -9.88 29.16 26.77
N ILE A 358 -9.37 29.93 25.81
CA ILE A 358 -9.17 31.39 25.99
C ILE A 358 -10.52 32.10 26.25
N SER A 359 -11.57 31.71 25.54
CA SER A 359 -12.93 32.25 25.74
C SER A 359 -13.43 32.06 27.18
N VAL A 360 -13.11 30.92 27.79
CA VAL A 360 -13.50 30.66 29.20
C VAL A 360 -12.81 31.66 30.14
N PHE A 361 -11.56 32.03 29.86
CA PHE A 361 -10.85 33.06 30.62
C PHE A 361 -11.52 34.44 30.45
N VAL A 362 -11.87 34.81 29.22
CA VAL A 362 -12.57 36.06 28.92
C VAL A 362 -13.93 36.13 29.63
N ILE A 363 -14.70 34.99 29.62
CA ILE A 363 -15.98 34.93 30.40
C ILE A 363 -15.73 35.23 31.88
N HIS A 364 -14.62 34.72 32.42
CA HIS A 364 -14.29 34.98 33.83
C HIS A 364 -13.98 36.45 34.07
N GLN A 365 -13.28 37.10 33.16
CA GLN A 365 -13.02 38.54 33.23
C GLN A 365 -14.34 39.33 33.18
N ILE A 366 -15.22 39.00 32.24
CA ILE A 366 -16.60 39.60 32.15
C ILE A 366 -17.38 39.40 33.45
N GLN A 367 -17.29 38.25 34.09
CA GLN A 367 -17.93 38.03 35.39
C GLN A 367 -17.37 38.88 36.51
N ARG A 368 -16.05 39.10 36.53
CA ARG A 368 -15.37 39.96 37.51
C ARG A 368 -15.77 41.43 37.33
N GLU A 369 -15.91 41.86 36.09
CA GLU A 369 -16.25 43.23 35.72
C GLU A 369 -17.79 43.43 35.51
N SER A 370 -18.60 42.46 35.96
CA SER A 370 -20.06 42.43 35.72
C SER A 370 -20.78 43.70 36.20
N SER A 371 -20.44 44.26 37.35
CA SER A 371 -21.04 45.50 37.88
C SER A 371 -20.72 46.71 36.99
N VAL A 372 -19.48 46.82 36.52
CA VAL A 372 -19.04 47.86 35.59
C VAL A 372 -19.78 47.73 34.24
N ILE A 373 -19.88 46.50 33.70
CA ILE A 373 -20.64 46.23 32.47
C ILE A 373 -22.11 46.61 32.64
N GLY A 374 -22.73 46.28 33.79
CA GLY A 374 -24.11 46.64 34.11
C GLY A 374 -24.31 48.15 34.18
N ALA A 375 -23.37 48.90 34.77
CA ALA A 375 -23.38 50.36 34.81
C ALA A 375 -23.27 50.95 33.39
N LEU A 376 -22.38 50.42 32.55
CA LEU A 376 -22.24 50.83 31.16
C LEU A 376 -23.52 50.58 30.35
N TYR A 377 -24.20 49.45 30.58
CA TYR A 377 -25.51 49.21 29.94
C TYR A 377 -26.57 50.22 30.43
N ALA A 378 -26.59 50.59 31.74
CA ALA A 378 -27.48 51.58 32.26
C ALA A 378 -27.23 53.00 31.69
N LEU A 379 -25.97 53.27 31.29
CA LEU A 379 -25.53 54.50 30.61
C LEU A 379 -25.75 54.45 29.08
N GLY A 380 -26.33 53.36 28.54
CA GLY A 380 -26.69 53.26 27.14
C GLY A 380 -25.64 52.60 26.23
N ALA A 381 -24.56 51.99 26.75
CA ALA A 381 -23.60 51.25 25.95
C ALA A 381 -24.26 50.08 25.25
N LYS A 382 -23.99 49.94 23.93
CA LYS A 382 -24.55 48.86 23.12
C LYS A 382 -23.83 47.56 23.37
N LYS A 383 -24.57 46.45 23.42
CA LYS A 383 -24.01 45.10 23.54
C LYS A 383 -22.92 44.82 22.49
N LYS A 384 -23.08 45.31 21.26
CA LYS A 384 -22.12 45.12 20.16
C LYS A 384 -20.75 45.72 20.49
N ASP A 385 -20.71 46.90 21.15
CA ASP A 385 -19.45 47.57 21.48
C ASP A 385 -18.70 46.81 22.57
N LEU A 386 -19.42 46.27 23.54
CA LEU A 386 -18.81 45.42 24.59
C LEU A 386 -18.32 44.06 24.04
N ILE A 387 -19.09 43.44 23.13
CA ILE A 387 -18.62 42.24 22.44
C ILE A 387 -17.29 42.54 21.69
N ARG A 388 -17.26 43.64 20.93
CA ARG A 388 -16.06 44.04 20.20
C ARG A 388 -14.89 44.27 21.16
N HIS A 389 -15.08 44.92 22.28
CA HIS A 389 -14.05 45.15 23.27
C HIS A 389 -13.44 43.85 23.83
N TYR A 390 -14.31 42.91 24.27
CA TYR A 390 -13.82 41.63 24.86
C TYR A 390 -13.32 40.63 23.85
N VAL A 391 -13.70 40.74 22.55
CA VAL A 391 -13.18 39.88 21.47
C VAL A 391 -11.84 40.39 20.94
N THR A 392 -11.54 41.69 21.04
CA THR A 392 -10.32 42.32 20.48
C THR A 392 -9.05 41.70 21.04
N LEU A 393 -8.93 41.59 22.35
CA LEU A 393 -7.68 41.05 22.98
C LEU A 393 -7.39 39.58 22.59
N PRO A 394 -8.36 38.64 22.70
CA PRO A 394 -8.13 37.27 22.21
C PRO A 394 -7.76 37.20 20.73
N THR A 395 -8.35 38.04 19.91
CA THR A 395 -8.07 38.10 18.48
C THR A 395 -6.65 38.59 18.21
N ILE A 396 -6.18 39.61 18.94
CA ILE A 396 -4.78 40.09 18.82
C ILE A 396 -3.81 38.98 19.26
N VAL A 397 -4.11 38.31 20.38
CA VAL A 397 -3.28 37.20 20.86
C VAL A 397 -3.22 36.07 19.84
N ALA A 398 -4.36 35.71 19.22
CA ALA A 398 -4.43 34.70 18.17
C ALA A 398 -3.65 35.11 16.91
N PHE A 399 -3.73 36.38 16.53
CA PHE A 399 -2.99 36.93 15.37
C PHE A 399 -1.47 36.90 15.63
N VAL A 400 -1.01 37.40 16.77
CA VAL A 400 0.42 37.36 17.13
C VAL A 400 0.91 35.92 17.26
N GLY A 401 0.11 35.04 17.86
CA GLY A 401 0.40 33.62 17.95
C GLY A 401 0.48 32.96 16.56
N GLY A 402 -0.41 33.34 15.64
CA GLY A 402 -0.35 32.89 14.25
C GLY A 402 0.93 33.30 13.53
N ILE A 403 1.38 34.54 13.71
CA ILE A 403 2.65 35.02 13.12
C ILE A 403 3.84 34.23 13.71
N ILE A 404 3.91 34.10 15.02
CA ILE A 404 4.99 33.36 15.69
C ILE A 404 4.98 31.89 15.25
N GLY A 405 3.78 31.27 15.19
CA GLY A 405 3.61 29.90 14.70
C GLY A 405 4.03 29.75 13.24
N ALA A 406 3.70 30.72 12.37
CA ALA A 406 4.13 30.73 10.99
C ALA A 406 5.67 30.80 10.87
N VAL A 407 6.31 31.70 11.61
CA VAL A 407 7.78 31.86 11.61
C VAL A 407 8.47 30.56 12.05
N ILE A 408 7.96 29.89 13.11
CA ILE A 408 8.52 28.62 13.57
C ILE A 408 8.23 27.51 12.55
N GLY A 409 6.98 27.41 12.05
CA GLY A 409 6.57 26.36 11.15
C GLY A 409 7.24 26.42 9.78
N PHE A 410 7.58 27.62 9.27
CA PHE A 410 8.31 27.82 8.03
C PHE A 410 9.85 27.91 8.23
N SER A 411 10.33 27.78 9.45
CA SER A 411 11.77 27.70 9.72
C SER A 411 12.32 26.31 9.36
N PRO A 412 13.65 26.18 9.19
CA PRO A 412 14.28 24.87 8.99
C PRO A 412 13.88 23.84 10.06
N VAL A 413 13.70 24.26 11.32
CA VAL A 413 13.23 23.37 12.39
C VAL A 413 11.85 22.80 12.12
N GLY A 414 10.97 23.55 11.43
CA GLY A 414 9.60 23.12 11.15
C GLY A 414 9.47 22.33 9.84
N ILE A 415 10.30 22.61 8.84
CA ILE A 415 10.24 21.99 7.50
C ILE A 415 11.27 20.88 7.38
N ASP A 416 12.55 21.13 7.62
CA ASP A 416 13.61 20.18 7.33
C ASP A 416 13.48 18.91 8.19
N TYR A 417 13.07 19.06 9.45
CA TYR A 417 12.83 17.91 10.33
C TYR A 417 11.77 16.94 9.77
N GLN A 418 10.74 17.46 9.11
CA GLN A 418 9.70 16.64 8.47
C GLN A 418 10.12 16.12 7.09
N LEU A 419 10.99 16.83 6.38
CA LEU A 419 11.56 16.35 5.11
C LEU A 419 12.50 15.17 5.35
N LEU A 420 13.29 15.19 6.43
CA LEU A 420 14.15 14.06 6.81
C LEU A 420 13.39 12.74 6.94
N ASP A 421 12.14 12.80 7.37
CA ASP A 421 11.26 11.63 7.45
C ASP A 421 10.97 11.04 6.05
N SER A 422 10.62 11.88 5.07
CA SER A 422 10.40 11.45 3.69
C SER A 422 11.68 10.96 3.02
N TYR A 423 12.80 11.63 3.22
CA TYR A 423 14.10 11.21 2.67
C TYR A 423 14.63 9.91 3.31
N ALA A 424 14.11 9.51 4.47
CA ALA A 424 14.55 8.27 5.12
C ALA A 424 14.13 7.01 4.36
N TYR A 425 13.07 7.04 3.55
CA TYR A 425 12.57 5.90 2.79
C TYR A 425 12.32 6.17 1.30
N SER A 426 12.47 7.42 0.85
CA SER A 426 12.34 7.78 -0.56
C SER A 426 13.68 8.22 -1.14
N SER A 427 13.95 7.82 -2.37
CA SER A 427 15.18 8.18 -3.11
C SER A 427 14.92 9.45 -3.91
N LEU A 428 14.99 10.57 -3.23
CA LEU A 428 14.65 11.88 -3.79
C LEU A 428 15.89 12.78 -3.86
N PRO A 429 15.97 13.66 -4.85
CA PRO A 429 16.95 14.78 -4.81
C PRO A 429 16.61 15.74 -3.67
N ASP A 430 17.56 16.58 -3.27
CA ASP A 430 17.36 17.56 -2.21
C ASP A 430 16.45 18.69 -2.69
N PHE A 431 15.17 18.64 -2.31
CA PHE A 431 14.19 19.66 -2.71
C PHE A 431 14.33 20.94 -1.92
N THR A 432 14.23 22.07 -2.62
CA THR A 432 14.17 23.38 -1.96
C THR A 432 12.80 23.56 -1.30
N PRO A 433 12.73 23.97 0.00
CA PRO A 433 11.45 24.17 0.68
C PRO A 433 10.52 25.15 -0.04
N VAL A 434 9.28 24.77 -0.22
CA VAL A 434 8.24 25.57 -0.86
C VAL A 434 7.42 26.30 0.21
N TYR A 435 7.11 27.57 -0.02
CA TYR A 435 6.33 28.43 0.89
C TYR A 435 5.02 28.86 0.23
N PRO A 436 3.99 27.99 0.16
CA PRO A 436 2.77 28.30 -0.56
C PRO A 436 1.98 29.40 0.11
N LEU A 437 1.54 30.37 -0.68
CA LEU A 437 0.84 31.57 -0.20
C LEU A 437 -0.44 31.21 0.60
N TYR A 438 -1.16 30.17 0.17
CA TYR A 438 -2.37 29.72 0.88
C TYR A 438 -2.08 29.29 2.32
N LEU A 439 -0.92 28.65 2.56
CA LEU A 439 -0.52 28.18 3.88
C LEU A 439 -0.07 29.33 4.78
N ILE A 440 0.59 30.35 4.20
CA ILE A 440 0.90 31.60 4.92
C ILE A 440 -0.38 32.30 5.36
N ILE A 441 -1.35 32.41 4.44
CA ILE A 441 -2.67 33.00 4.76
C ILE A 441 -3.38 32.13 5.81
N TYR A 442 -3.38 30.81 5.68
CA TYR A 442 -3.98 29.89 6.62
C TYR A 442 -3.37 30.07 8.04
N SER A 443 -2.07 30.11 8.16
CA SER A 443 -1.37 30.20 9.46
C SER A 443 -1.55 31.55 10.17
N ILE A 444 -1.68 32.65 9.42
CA ILE A 444 -1.79 34.01 9.97
C ILE A 444 -3.24 34.46 10.13
N VAL A 445 -4.11 34.16 9.15
CA VAL A 445 -5.48 34.66 9.10
C VAL A 445 -6.50 33.76 9.79
N MET A 446 -6.32 32.44 9.71
CA MET A 446 -7.28 31.50 10.32
C MET A 446 -7.35 31.59 11.85
N PRO A 447 -6.25 31.71 12.62
CA PRO A 447 -6.32 31.83 14.07
C PRO A 447 -7.17 33.03 14.55
N PRO A 448 -6.97 34.27 14.06
CA PRO A 448 -7.83 35.38 14.45
C PRO A 448 -9.28 35.22 13.98
N VAL A 449 -9.54 34.65 12.79
CA VAL A 449 -10.91 34.39 12.31
C VAL A 449 -11.63 33.40 13.23
N VAL A 450 -11.02 32.26 13.53
CA VAL A 450 -11.55 31.28 14.48
C VAL A 450 -11.75 31.93 15.86
N SER A 451 -10.80 32.76 16.31
CA SER A 451 -10.90 33.48 17.57
C SER A 451 -12.12 34.43 17.61
N VAL A 452 -12.37 35.20 16.56
CA VAL A 452 -13.55 36.09 16.47
C VAL A 452 -14.83 35.28 16.52
N ILE A 453 -14.94 34.20 15.75
CA ILE A 453 -16.14 33.36 15.69
C ILE A 453 -16.44 32.74 17.05
N VAL A 454 -15.47 32.00 17.61
CA VAL A 454 -15.67 31.25 18.86
C VAL A 454 -15.90 32.21 20.04
N ASN A 455 -15.08 33.26 20.16
CA ASN A 455 -15.27 34.25 21.23
C ASN A 455 -16.61 34.98 21.12
N THR A 456 -17.05 35.38 19.92
CA THR A 456 -18.34 36.06 19.73
C THR A 456 -19.48 35.14 20.14
N LEU A 457 -19.49 33.88 19.75
CA LEU A 457 -20.54 32.92 20.14
C LEU A 457 -20.60 32.70 21.65
N VAL A 458 -19.44 32.55 22.29
CA VAL A 458 -19.36 32.28 23.72
C VAL A 458 -19.67 33.51 24.58
N ILE A 459 -19.13 34.69 24.21
CA ILE A 459 -19.33 35.96 24.93
C ILE A 459 -20.73 36.51 24.75
N ASN A 460 -21.29 36.40 23.53
CA ASN A 460 -22.66 36.89 23.21
C ASN A 460 -23.69 36.34 24.19
N LYS A 461 -23.62 35.06 24.53
CA LYS A 461 -24.50 34.39 25.50
C LYS A 461 -24.38 34.99 26.91
N ARG A 462 -23.20 35.51 27.29
CA ARG A 462 -22.95 36.09 28.60
C ARG A 462 -23.38 37.55 28.72
N LEU A 463 -23.14 38.35 27.70
CA LEU A 463 -23.51 39.74 27.62
C LEU A 463 -25.00 39.95 27.30
N SER A 464 -25.79 38.90 27.07
CA SER A 464 -27.24 38.97 26.89
C SER A 464 -28.04 39.07 28.20
N GLN A 465 -27.39 39.27 29.33
CA GLN A 465 -28.05 39.47 30.63
C GLN A 465 -28.52 40.91 30.79
N THR A 466 -29.57 41.15 31.64
CA THR A 466 -30.10 42.50 31.90
C THR A 466 -29.13 43.34 32.73
N ALA A 467 -29.11 44.67 32.54
CA ALA A 467 -28.28 45.59 33.29
C ALA A 467 -28.39 45.39 34.81
N LEU A 468 -29.60 45.20 35.32
CA LEU A 468 -29.88 44.99 36.73
C LEU A 468 -29.26 43.71 37.28
N SER A 469 -29.33 42.58 36.48
CA SER A 469 -28.74 41.31 36.90
C SER A 469 -27.18 41.35 36.91
N LEU A 470 -26.60 42.17 36.03
CA LEU A 470 -25.15 42.39 35.97
C LEU A 470 -24.70 43.29 37.14
N ILE A 471 -25.39 44.37 37.47
CA ILE A 471 -25.05 45.28 38.61
C ILE A 471 -25.14 44.52 39.94
N ARG A 472 -26.21 43.74 40.13
CA ARG A 472 -26.41 42.95 41.36
C ARG A 472 -25.47 41.74 41.46
N ASN A 473 -24.74 41.44 40.39
CA ASN A 473 -23.85 40.25 40.29
C ASN A 473 -24.61 38.98 40.73
N GLU A 474 -25.90 38.89 40.31
CA GLU A 474 -26.75 37.76 40.63
C GLU A 474 -26.26 36.53 39.93
N GLN A 475 -25.37 35.80 40.60
CA GLN A 475 -25.07 34.44 40.19
C GLN A 475 -26.32 33.60 40.48
N LYS A 476 -26.90 33.01 39.41
CA LYS A 476 -27.96 32.00 39.59
C LYS A 476 -27.37 30.90 40.46
N THR A 477 -27.68 30.92 41.76
CA THR A 477 -27.34 29.87 42.70
C THR A 477 -28.01 28.58 42.22
N GLY A 478 -27.22 27.65 41.72
CA GLY A 478 -27.75 26.39 41.30
C GLY A 478 -28.42 25.63 42.44
N HIS A 479 -29.38 24.78 42.16
CA HIS A 479 -30.17 23.96 43.10
C HIS A 479 -29.28 23.05 44.03
N TYR A 480 -27.98 22.98 43.79
CA TYR A 480 -27.01 22.12 44.48
C TYR A 480 -26.68 22.53 45.93
N SER A 481 -27.08 23.73 46.35
CA SER A 481 -26.82 24.20 47.73
C SER A 481 -27.63 23.45 48.82
N ARG A 482 -28.65 22.68 48.43
CA ARG A 482 -29.55 21.93 49.31
C ARG A 482 -29.19 20.46 49.54
N VAL A 483 -28.10 19.95 48.92
CA VAL A 483 -27.71 18.53 49.08
C VAL A 483 -27.21 18.29 50.50
N LYS A 484 -27.87 17.41 51.24
CA LYS A 484 -27.45 17.00 52.61
C LYS A 484 -26.31 16.02 52.50
N ILE A 485 -25.10 16.48 52.84
CA ILE A 485 -23.89 15.64 52.86
C ILE A 485 -23.72 14.99 54.24
N LYS A 486 -23.77 13.65 54.35
CA LYS A 486 -23.68 12.88 55.59
C LYS A 486 -22.25 12.72 56.16
N SER A 487 -21.23 13.39 55.62
CA SER A 487 -19.84 13.26 56.11
C SER A 487 -19.61 13.98 57.44
N ARG A 488 -19.04 13.29 58.42
CA ARG A 488 -18.61 13.91 59.74
C ARG A 488 -17.36 14.78 59.60
N ASN A 489 -16.53 14.61 58.57
CA ASN A 489 -15.29 15.38 58.36
C ASN A 489 -15.59 16.71 57.66
N PHE A 490 -15.27 17.83 58.35
CA PHE A 490 -15.49 19.20 57.83
C PHE A 490 -14.82 19.42 56.47
N ILE A 491 -13.53 18.98 56.34
CA ILE A 491 -12.76 19.19 55.12
C ILE A 491 -13.45 18.50 53.92
N ARG A 492 -13.86 17.22 54.07
CA ARG A 492 -14.57 16.48 53.03
C ARG A 492 -15.93 17.10 52.66
N ARG A 493 -16.65 17.58 53.67
CA ARG A 493 -17.94 18.26 53.47
C ARG A 493 -17.74 19.55 52.68
N PHE A 494 -16.72 20.33 53.03
CA PHE A 494 -16.36 21.56 52.34
C PHE A 494 -15.95 21.28 50.88
N GLN A 495 -15.07 20.33 50.65
CA GLN A 495 -14.61 19.93 49.32
C GLN A 495 -15.78 19.48 48.40
N ILE A 496 -16.69 18.61 48.85
CA ILE A 496 -17.85 18.17 48.12
C ILE A 496 -18.79 19.34 47.81
N ARG A 497 -19.07 20.23 48.77
CA ARG A 497 -19.89 21.42 48.52
C ARG A 497 -19.24 22.38 47.53
N GLN A 498 -17.95 22.60 47.65
CA GLN A 498 -17.19 23.39 46.68
C GLN A 498 -17.22 22.78 45.28
N MET A 499 -17.04 21.49 45.14
CA MET A 499 -17.13 20.73 43.90
C MET A 499 -18.51 20.85 43.27
N LEU A 500 -19.59 20.68 44.06
CA LEU A 500 -20.96 20.84 43.56
C LEU A 500 -21.28 22.30 43.13
N ARG A 501 -20.73 23.27 43.83
CA ARG A 501 -20.88 24.70 43.50
C ARG A 501 -20.14 25.08 42.21
N GLU A 502 -19.00 24.45 41.97
CA GLU A 502 -18.13 24.71 40.80
C GLU A 502 -18.31 23.67 39.68
N MET A 503 -19.34 22.83 39.75
CA MET A 503 -19.55 21.69 38.80
C MET A 503 -19.50 22.13 37.33
N ARG A 504 -19.98 23.35 37.03
CA ARG A 504 -19.92 23.91 35.68
C ARG A 504 -18.49 24.16 35.19
N THR A 505 -17.64 24.62 36.07
CA THR A 505 -16.19 24.79 35.78
C THR A 505 -15.49 23.43 35.69
N GLY A 506 -15.88 22.49 36.58
CA GLY A 506 -15.40 21.10 36.53
C GLY A 506 -15.73 20.42 35.18
N ILE A 507 -16.96 20.57 34.68
CA ILE A 507 -17.34 20.04 33.36
C ILE A 507 -16.50 20.67 32.23
N THR A 508 -16.21 21.97 32.32
CA THR A 508 -15.35 22.63 31.30
C THR A 508 -13.92 22.07 31.34
N VAL A 509 -13.37 21.82 32.54
CA VAL A 509 -12.05 21.21 32.72
C VAL A 509 -12.04 19.80 32.12
N LEU A 510 -13.06 19.00 32.43
CA LEU A 510 -13.22 17.64 31.89
C LEU A 510 -13.31 17.65 30.36
N LEU A 511 -14.16 18.46 29.78
CA LEU A 511 -14.28 18.57 28.32
C LEU A 511 -12.95 18.95 27.66
N SER A 512 -12.22 19.89 28.24
CA SER A 512 -10.91 20.31 27.73
C SER A 512 -9.86 19.21 27.89
N MET A 513 -9.92 18.43 28.97
CA MET A 513 -9.08 17.26 29.19
C MET A 513 -9.38 16.14 28.19
N LEU A 514 -10.67 15.87 27.94
CA LEU A 514 -11.12 14.89 26.97
C LEU A 514 -10.57 15.18 25.56
N PHE A 515 -10.69 16.43 25.10
CA PHE A 515 -10.14 16.82 23.79
C PHE A 515 -8.61 16.70 23.72
N SER A 516 -7.91 17.06 24.79
CA SER A 516 -6.45 16.89 24.83
C SER A 516 -6.06 15.41 24.84
N LEU A 517 -6.86 14.57 25.50
CA LEU A 517 -6.66 13.11 25.49
C LEU A 517 -6.92 12.50 24.12
N PHE A 518 -7.83 13.03 23.30
CA PHE A 518 -8.01 12.55 21.94
C PHE A 518 -6.73 12.67 21.10
N ILE A 519 -6.04 13.81 21.20
CA ILE A 519 -4.80 14.03 20.46
C ILE A 519 -3.68 13.11 21.00
N LEU A 520 -3.63 12.93 22.33
CA LEU A 520 -2.67 12.00 22.94
C LEU A 520 -2.94 10.56 22.49
N MET A 521 -4.22 10.15 22.47
CA MET A 521 -4.61 8.80 22.02
C MET A 521 -4.27 8.56 20.56
N LEU A 522 -4.41 9.56 19.68
CA LEU A 522 -4.00 9.44 18.29
C LEU A 522 -2.53 9.01 18.15
N GLY A 523 -1.62 9.67 18.88
CA GLY A 523 -0.19 9.31 18.87
C GLY A 523 0.11 7.96 19.50
N VAL A 524 -0.61 7.62 20.57
CA VAL A 524 -0.44 6.33 21.26
C VAL A 524 -1.04 5.18 20.43
N ASP A 525 -2.16 5.40 19.75
CA ASP A 525 -2.76 4.42 18.82
C ASP A 525 -1.82 4.15 17.64
N CYS A 526 -1.20 5.18 17.07
CA CYS A 526 -0.21 5.02 16.02
C CYS A 526 0.98 4.15 16.49
N TYR A 527 1.48 4.39 17.70
CA TYR A 527 2.57 3.58 18.28
C TYR A 527 2.15 2.10 18.45
N TYR A 528 0.99 1.85 19.05
CA TYR A 528 0.54 0.48 19.29
C TYR A 528 0.12 -0.23 18.01
N LEU A 529 -0.40 0.48 17.00
CA LEU A 529 -0.63 -0.11 15.69
C LEU A 529 0.68 -0.65 15.10
N CYS A 530 1.71 0.19 15.01
CA CYS A 530 3.02 -0.22 14.46
C CYS A 530 3.60 -1.41 15.23
N GLU A 531 3.57 -1.34 16.57
CA GLU A 531 4.10 -2.40 17.43
C GLU A 531 3.28 -3.70 17.37
N ASN A 532 1.95 -3.62 17.24
CA ASN A 532 1.10 -4.79 17.09
C ASN A 532 1.28 -5.41 15.71
N VAL A 533 1.28 -4.62 14.63
CA VAL A 533 1.54 -5.12 13.26
C VAL A 533 2.88 -5.83 13.22
N ARG A 534 3.95 -5.22 13.78
CA ARG A 534 5.27 -5.84 13.85
C ARG A 534 5.24 -7.19 14.59
N LYS A 535 4.61 -7.23 15.76
CA LYS A 535 4.52 -8.46 16.56
C LYS A 535 3.66 -9.54 15.90
N ASP A 536 2.52 -9.13 15.35
CA ASP A 536 1.60 -10.04 14.71
C ASP A 536 2.27 -10.66 13.46
N THR A 537 2.94 -9.86 12.62
CA THR A 537 3.70 -10.34 11.46
C THR A 537 4.79 -11.34 11.85
N ILE A 538 5.59 -11.04 12.89
CA ILE A 538 6.66 -11.94 13.35
C ILE A 538 6.09 -13.25 13.91
N ASN A 539 5.01 -13.17 14.69
CA ASN A 539 4.41 -14.35 15.33
C ASN A 539 3.73 -15.27 14.32
N ASP A 540 3.12 -14.72 13.28
CA ASP A 540 2.40 -15.48 12.25
C ASP A 540 3.36 -16.06 11.20
N THR A 541 4.58 -15.52 11.07
CA THR A 541 5.61 -16.12 10.21
C THR A 541 6.25 -17.33 10.87
N LYS A 542 5.73 -18.54 10.58
CA LYS A 542 6.18 -19.81 11.15
C LYS A 542 7.18 -20.58 10.30
N TYR A 543 7.46 -20.09 9.08
CA TYR A 543 8.43 -20.64 8.13
C TYR A 543 9.72 -19.82 8.16
N GLU A 544 10.83 -20.40 7.72
CA GLU A 544 12.13 -19.72 7.58
C GLU A 544 12.33 -19.14 6.17
N TYR A 545 11.76 -19.80 5.15
CA TYR A 545 11.87 -19.40 3.74
C TYR A 545 10.51 -19.45 3.07
N MET A 546 10.21 -18.41 2.29
CA MET A 546 9.11 -18.35 1.34
C MET A 546 9.69 -18.10 -0.04
N TYR A 547 9.44 -19.02 -0.95
CA TYR A 547 9.84 -18.90 -2.34
C TYR A 547 8.63 -18.57 -3.19
N THR A 548 8.68 -17.46 -3.90
CA THR A 548 7.69 -17.13 -4.92
C THR A 548 8.25 -17.56 -6.27
N LEU A 549 7.56 -18.46 -6.94
CA LEU A 549 8.02 -19.09 -8.17
C LEU A 549 7.49 -18.36 -9.39
N LYS A 550 8.35 -18.14 -10.35
CA LYS A 550 7.99 -17.73 -11.70
C LYS A 550 7.57 -18.95 -12.54
N TYR A 551 8.34 -20.05 -12.37
CA TYR A 551 8.10 -21.31 -13.07
C TYR A 551 8.17 -22.47 -12.06
N PRO A 552 7.03 -23.02 -11.60
CA PRO A 552 7.01 -24.14 -10.68
C PRO A 552 7.62 -25.41 -11.34
N GLU A 553 8.15 -26.29 -10.51
CA GLU A 553 8.58 -27.62 -10.94
C GLU A 553 7.35 -28.57 -10.99
N GLU A 554 7.47 -29.67 -11.76
CA GLU A 554 6.40 -30.68 -11.83
C GLU A 554 6.11 -31.34 -10.48
N SER A 555 7.12 -31.43 -9.60
CA SER A 555 6.99 -32.01 -8.25
C SER A 555 7.46 -31.03 -7.18
N VAL A 556 6.77 -31.02 -6.07
CA VAL A 556 7.16 -30.19 -4.90
C VAL A 556 8.51 -30.69 -4.37
N PRO A 557 9.53 -29.81 -4.20
CA PRO A 557 10.81 -30.18 -3.62
C PRO A 557 10.68 -30.73 -2.19
N ASP A 558 11.54 -31.69 -1.82
CA ASP A 558 11.54 -32.31 -0.50
C ASP A 558 11.69 -31.28 0.65
N GLY A 559 10.70 -31.17 1.50
CA GLY A 559 10.66 -30.22 2.63
C GLY A 559 10.03 -28.88 2.30
N GLY A 560 9.49 -28.71 1.10
CA GLY A 560 8.66 -27.59 0.71
C GLY A 560 7.17 -27.88 0.91
N GLU A 561 6.42 -26.93 1.39
CA GLU A 561 4.95 -26.93 1.43
C GLU A 561 4.41 -26.06 0.30
N ALA A 562 3.69 -26.69 -0.63
CA ALA A 562 3.16 -25.98 -1.79
C ALA A 562 1.93 -25.16 -1.45
N CYS A 563 1.92 -23.92 -1.92
CA CYS A 563 0.78 -23.02 -1.84
C CYS A 563 0.51 -22.37 -3.20
N PHE A 564 -0.74 -22.03 -3.42
CA PHE A 564 -1.12 -21.18 -4.55
C PHE A 564 -1.50 -19.80 -4.03
N VAL A 565 -0.74 -18.78 -4.42
CA VAL A 565 -0.95 -17.40 -3.96
C VAL A 565 -1.42 -16.54 -5.12
N LYS A 566 -2.48 -15.77 -4.90
CA LYS A 566 -2.96 -14.75 -5.84
C LYS A 566 -3.37 -13.51 -5.08
N THR A 567 -2.93 -12.36 -5.55
CA THR A 567 -3.33 -11.07 -4.99
C THR A 567 -4.58 -10.59 -5.71
N LEU A 568 -5.60 -10.27 -4.93
CA LEU A 568 -6.83 -9.62 -5.38
C LEU A 568 -7.00 -8.32 -4.61
N SER A 569 -7.77 -7.39 -5.12
CA SER A 569 -7.98 -6.10 -4.47
C SER A 569 -9.38 -5.96 -3.88
N LYS A 570 -9.50 -5.07 -2.89
CA LYS A 570 -10.78 -4.62 -2.36
C LYS A 570 -10.75 -3.14 -2.06
N GLU A 571 -11.67 -2.39 -2.65
CA GLU A 571 -11.83 -0.97 -2.39
C GLU A 571 -12.33 -0.72 -0.96
N GLN A 572 -11.67 0.23 -0.27
CA GLN A 572 -12.13 0.79 1.01
C GLN A 572 -11.82 2.29 1.07
N LEU A 573 -12.85 3.12 1.27
CA LEU A 573 -12.74 4.57 1.38
C LEU A 573 -12.00 5.23 0.19
N GLY A 574 -12.17 4.67 -1.02
CA GLY A 574 -11.54 5.16 -2.25
C GLY A 574 -10.10 4.68 -2.48
N TYR A 575 -9.62 3.69 -1.72
CA TYR A 575 -8.32 3.04 -1.90
C TYR A 575 -8.53 1.55 -2.17
N ASN A 576 -7.89 1.05 -3.22
CA ASN A 576 -7.79 -0.38 -3.47
C ASN A 576 -6.69 -0.94 -2.55
N LEU A 577 -7.05 -1.91 -1.74
CA LEU A 577 -6.14 -2.61 -0.84
C LEU A 577 -5.97 -4.04 -1.30
N ASP A 578 -4.73 -4.46 -1.40
CA ASP A 578 -4.38 -5.82 -1.76
C ASP A 578 -4.78 -6.80 -0.66
N VAL A 579 -5.43 -7.87 -1.07
CA VAL A 579 -5.79 -9.02 -0.23
C VAL A 579 -5.15 -10.25 -0.83
N THR A 580 -4.28 -10.89 -0.07
CA THR A 580 -3.62 -12.13 -0.50
C THR A 580 -4.56 -13.30 -0.34
N VAL A 581 -4.92 -13.95 -1.44
CA VAL A 581 -5.65 -15.22 -1.43
C VAL A 581 -4.64 -16.35 -1.50
N MET A 582 -4.64 -17.21 -0.50
CA MET A 582 -3.71 -18.34 -0.38
C MET A 582 -4.48 -19.66 -0.41
N GLY A 583 -4.28 -20.42 -1.49
CA GLY A 583 -4.72 -21.81 -1.60
C GLY A 583 -3.70 -22.74 -0.94
N MET A 584 -4.14 -23.56 -0.02
CA MET A 584 -3.28 -24.52 0.68
C MET A 584 -4.04 -25.77 1.09
N ASP A 585 -3.31 -26.83 1.39
CA ASP A 585 -3.88 -28.04 1.97
C ASP A 585 -4.35 -27.82 3.42
N SER A 586 -5.37 -28.57 3.83
CA SER A 586 -5.95 -28.45 5.19
C SER A 586 -5.01 -28.88 6.32
N ASP A 587 -3.95 -29.60 6.01
CA ASP A 587 -2.90 -30.07 6.92
C ASP A 587 -1.57 -29.33 6.75
N ASN A 588 -1.60 -28.12 6.18
CA ASN A 588 -0.42 -27.29 6.01
C ASN A 588 0.30 -27.08 7.35
N LYS A 589 1.62 -27.26 7.32
CA LYS A 589 2.48 -27.23 8.50
C LYS A 589 2.59 -25.85 9.15
N TYR A 590 2.48 -24.77 8.35
CA TYR A 590 2.79 -23.40 8.77
C TYR A 590 1.57 -22.58 9.16
N TYR A 591 0.39 -22.98 8.69
CA TYR A 591 -0.86 -22.29 8.98
C TYR A 591 -1.86 -23.27 9.64
N ASP A 592 -2.32 -22.94 10.84
CA ASP A 592 -3.39 -23.68 11.53
C ASP A 592 -4.75 -23.11 11.12
N VAL A 593 -5.07 -23.28 9.84
CA VAL A 593 -6.27 -22.72 9.22
C VAL A 593 -7.11 -23.83 8.59
N LYS A 594 -8.39 -23.82 8.86
CA LYS A 594 -9.33 -24.75 8.21
C LYS A 594 -9.73 -24.21 6.85
N THR A 595 -9.38 -24.95 5.81
CA THR A 595 -9.84 -24.70 4.46
C THR A 595 -11.12 -25.47 4.16
N HIS A 596 -11.97 -24.93 3.30
CA HIS A 596 -13.25 -25.51 2.91
C HIS A 596 -13.27 -25.76 1.40
N LYS A 597 -13.69 -26.97 0.99
CA LYS A 597 -13.80 -27.31 -0.44
C LYS A 597 -14.92 -26.54 -1.11
N GLY A 598 -14.65 -26.02 -2.29
CA GLY A 598 -15.58 -25.28 -3.14
C GLY A 598 -15.09 -23.89 -3.53
N LYS A 599 -15.29 -23.51 -4.76
CA LYS A 599 -14.76 -22.26 -5.40
C LYS A 599 -15.17 -20.94 -4.72
N SER A 600 -16.20 -20.97 -3.89
CA SER A 600 -16.76 -19.75 -3.27
C SER A 600 -16.61 -19.72 -1.75
N PHE A 601 -15.93 -20.67 -1.13
CA PHE A 601 -15.78 -20.73 0.32
C PHE A 601 -14.37 -20.32 0.74
N ILE A 602 -14.31 -19.40 1.70
CA ILE A 602 -13.05 -18.87 2.20
C ILE A 602 -13.03 -18.84 3.73
N THR A 603 -11.84 -18.95 4.30
CA THR A 603 -11.52 -18.57 5.66
C THR A 603 -10.77 -17.25 5.64
N VAL A 604 -11.22 -16.26 6.38
CA VAL A 604 -10.59 -14.93 6.42
C VAL A 604 -9.71 -14.77 7.66
N SER A 605 -8.60 -14.03 7.51
CA SER A 605 -7.75 -13.65 8.62
C SER A 605 -8.43 -12.65 9.55
N GLN A 606 -8.02 -12.61 10.83
CA GLN A 606 -8.50 -11.62 11.78
C GLN A 606 -8.22 -10.18 11.31
N SER A 607 -7.14 -9.95 10.57
CA SER A 607 -6.83 -8.66 9.95
C SER A 607 -7.90 -8.21 8.95
N VAL A 608 -8.43 -9.13 8.14
CA VAL A 608 -9.54 -8.86 7.21
C VAL A 608 -10.82 -8.51 7.98
N VAL A 609 -11.09 -9.21 9.08
CA VAL A 609 -12.22 -8.90 9.97
C VAL A 609 -12.08 -7.51 10.58
N GLU A 610 -10.91 -7.17 11.11
CA GLU A 610 -10.64 -5.86 11.72
C GLU A 610 -10.74 -4.72 10.70
N ARG A 611 -10.31 -4.99 9.45
CA ARG A 611 -10.28 -3.99 8.39
C ARG A 611 -11.66 -3.74 7.77
N TYR A 612 -12.36 -4.82 7.39
CA TYR A 612 -13.59 -4.76 6.60
C TYR A 612 -14.86 -5.04 7.41
N GLY A 613 -14.74 -5.49 8.67
CA GLY A 613 -15.88 -5.77 9.54
C GLY A 613 -16.72 -6.98 9.11
N VAL A 614 -16.13 -7.91 8.37
CA VAL A 614 -16.84 -9.11 7.87
C VAL A 614 -17.01 -10.14 8.97
N ALA A 615 -18.11 -10.92 8.89
CA ALA A 615 -18.44 -11.99 9.82
C ALA A 615 -18.70 -13.30 9.07
N LYS A 616 -18.70 -14.40 9.82
CA LYS A 616 -19.03 -15.72 9.27
C LYS A 616 -20.40 -15.71 8.61
N GLY A 617 -20.49 -16.19 7.37
CA GLY A 617 -21.67 -16.20 6.52
C GLY A 617 -21.83 -14.99 5.61
N ASP A 618 -21.02 -13.96 5.78
CA ASP A 618 -21.06 -12.77 4.91
C ASP A 618 -20.49 -13.06 3.53
N LYS A 619 -20.91 -12.24 2.56
CA LYS A 619 -20.31 -12.21 1.24
C LYS A 619 -19.12 -11.25 1.22
N PHE A 620 -17.99 -11.72 0.73
CA PHE A 620 -16.77 -10.95 0.56
C PHE A 620 -16.37 -10.95 -0.90
N ILE A 621 -16.40 -9.77 -1.54
CA ILE A 621 -16.10 -9.61 -2.97
C ILE A 621 -14.70 -9.05 -3.08
N LEU A 622 -13.88 -9.70 -3.91
CA LEU A 622 -12.53 -9.30 -4.28
C LEU A 622 -12.45 -9.14 -5.79
N THR A 623 -11.70 -8.16 -6.24
CA THR A 623 -11.52 -7.84 -7.66
C THR A 623 -10.12 -8.23 -8.10
N ASP A 624 -10.01 -8.88 -9.25
CA ASP A 624 -8.74 -9.07 -9.94
C ASP A 624 -8.48 -7.84 -10.83
N ASP A 625 -7.53 -7.01 -10.44
CA ASP A 625 -7.24 -5.75 -11.14
C ASP A 625 -6.70 -5.98 -12.56
N ALA A 626 -6.06 -7.13 -12.82
CA ALA A 626 -5.53 -7.47 -14.14
C ALA A 626 -6.65 -7.79 -15.15
N THR A 627 -7.68 -8.53 -14.71
CA THR A 627 -8.80 -8.97 -15.55
C THR A 627 -10.06 -8.15 -15.34
N SER A 628 -10.10 -7.26 -14.34
CA SER A 628 -11.28 -6.52 -13.88
C SER A 628 -12.48 -7.44 -13.54
N MET A 629 -12.19 -8.66 -13.09
CA MET A 629 -13.20 -9.66 -12.71
C MET A 629 -13.44 -9.64 -11.19
N ASP A 630 -14.71 -9.68 -10.82
CA ASP A 630 -15.14 -9.75 -9.43
C ASP A 630 -15.38 -11.20 -8.99
N TYR A 631 -14.74 -11.62 -7.92
CA TYR A 631 -14.92 -12.91 -7.26
C TYR A 631 -15.72 -12.76 -5.98
N ALA A 632 -16.89 -13.39 -5.92
CA ALA A 632 -17.79 -13.33 -4.76
C ALA A 632 -17.62 -14.56 -3.87
N PHE A 633 -16.99 -14.40 -2.73
CA PHE A 633 -16.74 -15.44 -1.75
C PHE A 633 -17.77 -15.42 -0.60
N THR A 634 -17.93 -16.55 0.07
CA THR A 634 -18.67 -16.67 1.33
C THR A 634 -17.68 -16.96 2.45
N VAL A 635 -17.70 -16.18 3.51
CA VAL A 635 -16.86 -16.38 4.69
C VAL A 635 -17.39 -17.57 5.51
N GLU A 636 -16.72 -18.71 5.43
CA GLU A 636 -17.10 -19.91 6.20
C GLU A 636 -16.47 -19.99 7.58
N ASP A 637 -15.23 -19.47 7.72
CA ASP A 637 -14.55 -19.41 9.02
C ASP A 637 -13.65 -18.17 9.13
N ILE A 638 -13.19 -17.91 10.36
CA ILE A 638 -12.25 -16.82 10.68
C ILE A 638 -11.08 -17.44 11.42
N CYS A 639 -9.85 -17.18 10.97
CA CYS A 639 -8.63 -17.62 11.65
C CYS A 639 -7.95 -16.46 12.40
N ASP A 640 -7.09 -16.77 13.35
CA ASP A 640 -6.43 -15.80 14.23
C ASP A 640 -5.12 -15.23 13.61
N GLU A 641 -4.92 -15.39 12.29
CA GLU A 641 -3.78 -14.81 11.58
C GLU A 641 -3.97 -13.29 11.43
N ARG A 642 -2.90 -12.50 11.70
CA ARG A 642 -2.92 -11.04 11.75
C ARG A 642 -1.78 -10.38 10.96
N GLY A 643 -0.85 -11.18 10.44
CA GLY A 643 0.34 -10.70 9.74
C GLY A 643 0.08 -9.94 8.43
N GLY A 644 -1.15 -10.03 7.88
CA GLY A 644 -1.54 -9.35 6.65
C GLY A 644 -3.03 -9.50 6.35
N LEU A 645 -3.49 -8.85 5.29
CA LEU A 645 -4.85 -9.04 4.77
C LEU A 645 -4.88 -10.33 3.95
N MET A 646 -5.12 -11.45 4.63
CA MET A 646 -5.06 -12.79 4.04
C MET A 646 -6.43 -13.46 4.02
N VAL A 647 -6.64 -14.23 2.97
CA VAL A 647 -7.81 -15.09 2.77
C VAL A 647 -7.30 -16.47 2.38
N PHE A 648 -7.83 -17.51 2.99
CA PHE A 648 -7.40 -18.88 2.79
C PHE A 648 -8.52 -19.70 2.14
N MET A 649 -8.14 -20.56 1.19
CA MET A 649 -9.06 -21.53 0.59
C MET A 649 -8.34 -22.84 0.29
N ASP A 650 -9.13 -23.88 0.00
CA ASP A 650 -8.60 -25.18 -0.41
C ASP A 650 -7.86 -25.02 -1.76
N ILE A 651 -6.65 -25.57 -1.85
CA ILE A 651 -5.77 -25.37 -3.00
C ILE A 651 -6.38 -25.90 -4.30
N ASP A 652 -7.05 -27.08 -4.25
CA ASP A 652 -7.68 -27.67 -5.44
C ASP A 652 -8.87 -26.82 -5.91
N SER A 653 -9.65 -26.31 -4.95
CA SER A 653 -10.76 -25.40 -5.25
C SER A 653 -10.28 -24.07 -5.84
N MET A 654 -9.10 -23.59 -5.43
CA MET A 654 -8.48 -22.38 -5.96
C MET A 654 -7.94 -22.61 -7.37
N ARG A 655 -7.28 -23.73 -7.63
CA ARG A 655 -6.83 -24.14 -8.97
C ARG A 655 -8.00 -24.19 -9.95
N GLU A 656 -9.08 -24.87 -9.56
CA GLU A 656 -10.30 -24.95 -10.38
C GLU A 656 -10.97 -23.58 -10.61
N LEU A 657 -10.90 -22.66 -9.63
CA LEU A 657 -11.45 -21.29 -9.74
C LEU A 657 -10.73 -20.47 -10.79
N PHE A 658 -9.40 -20.54 -10.80
CA PHE A 658 -8.55 -19.74 -11.68
C PHE A 658 -8.12 -20.47 -12.97
N GLY A 659 -8.57 -21.72 -13.16
CA GLY A 659 -8.32 -22.48 -14.40
C GLY A 659 -6.92 -23.07 -14.50
N GLU A 660 -6.25 -23.25 -13.36
CA GLU A 660 -4.91 -23.81 -13.27
C GLU A 660 -4.92 -25.34 -13.24
N SER A 661 -3.78 -25.95 -13.54
CA SER A 661 -3.62 -27.41 -13.47
C SER A 661 -3.76 -27.94 -12.04
N ASP A 662 -4.15 -29.21 -11.91
CA ASP A 662 -4.35 -29.87 -10.58
C ASP A 662 -3.07 -29.92 -9.71
N THR A 663 -1.90 -29.73 -10.30
CA THR A 663 -0.60 -29.73 -9.63
C THR A 663 0.02 -28.34 -9.47
N TYR A 664 -0.67 -27.31 -9.98
CA TYR A 664 -0.12 -25.95 -9.98
C TYR A 664 0.10 -25.40 -8.57
N TYR A 665 1.25 -24.78 -8.38
CA TYR A 665 1.61 -23.97 -7.21
C TYR A 665 2.59 -22.88 -7.64
N ASN A 666 2.60 -21.75 -6.98
CA ASN A 666 3.52 -20.66 -7.26
C ASN A 666 4.23 -20.14 -6.00
N CYS A 667 4.01 -20.77 -4.87
CA CYS A 667 4.65 -20.44 -3.60
C CYS A 667 5.05 -21.72 -2.86
N LEU A 668 6.25 -21.70 -2.27
CA LEU A 668 6.74 -22.76 -1.41
C LEU A 668 7.14 -22.18 -0.06
N LEU A 669 6.70 -22.82 1.00
CA LEU A 669 7.10 -22.51 2.37
C LEU A 669 8.02 -23.60 2.90
N SER A 670 9.12 -23.23 3.59
CA SER A 670 10.06 -24.21 4.13
C SER A 670 10.78 -23.71 5.38
N ASP A 671 11.17 -24.67 6.27
CA ASP A 671 12.07 -24.41 7.40
C ASP A 671 13.56 -24.43 6.99
N LYS A 672 13.86 -24.89 5.78
CA LYS A 672 15.22 -25.07 5.30
C LYS A 672 15.38 -24.42 3.94
N LYS A 673 16.60 -23.97 3.64
CA LYS A 673 16.91 -23.52 2.29
C LYS A 673 16.72 -24.70 1.33
N LEU A 674 15.81 -24.52 0.36
CA LEU A 674 15.58 -25.48 -0.72
C LEU A 674 16.59 -25.22 -1.85
N ASP A 675 16.94 -26.29 -2.56
CA ASP A 675 17.81 -26.21 -3.75
C ASP A 675 16.90 -26.00 -4.98
N ILE A 676 16.59 -24.74 -5.25
CA ILE A 676 15.74 -24.33 -6.37
C ILE A 676 16.59 -23.42 -7.25
N ASP A 677 16.60 -23.69 -8.56
CA ASP A 677 17.29 -22.85 -9.54
C ASP A 677 16.79 -21.40 -9.45
N GLU A 678 17.68 -20.42 -9.31
CA GLU A 678 17.34 -19.01 -9.17
C GLU A 678 16.50 -18.46 -10.35
N GLY A 679 16.70 -18.99 -11.55
CA GLY A 679 15.90 -18.62 -12.71
C GLY A 679 14.40 -19.04 -12.65
N ARG A 680 14.04 -19.97 -11.74
CA ARG A 680 12.65 -20.34 -11.47
C ARG A 680 11.99 -19.43 -10.44
N LEU A 681 12.77 -18.60 -9.72
CA LEU A 681 12.30 -17.79 -8.61
C LEU A 681 11.93 -16.37 -9.07
N TYR A 682 10.80 -15.91 -8.62
CA TYR A 682 10.46 -14.50 -8.60
C TYR A 682 11.19 -13.81 -7.45
N SER A 683 11.06 -14.39 -6.25
CA SER A 683 11.75 -13.90 -5.05
C SER A 683 11.93 -15.02 -4.03
N THR A 684 12.95 -14.86 -3.17
CA THR A 684 13.10 -15.64 -1.95
C THR A 684 13.03 -14.68 -0.78
N THR A 685 12.02 -14.83 0.06
CA THR A 685 11.83 -14.02 1.26
C THR A 685 12.16 -14.88 2.48
N THR A 686 13.10 -14.42 3.30
CA THR A 686 13.44 -15.10 4.55
C THR A 686 12.65 -14.52 5.72
N LYS A 687 12.49 -15.30 6.78
CA LYS A 687 11.90 -14.80 8.04
C LYS A 687 12.63 -13.55 8.55
N SER A 688 13.95 -13.51 8.42
CA SER A 688 14.75 -12.34 8.81
C SER A 688 14.46 -11.10 7.96
N ASP A 689 14.06 -11.27 6.71
CA ASP A 689 13.66 -10.14 5.84
C ASP A 689 12.29 -9.60 6.26
N ILE A 690 11.36 -10.49 6.59
CA ILE A 690 10.03 -10.12 7.11
C ILE A 690 10.18 -9.40 8.47
N GLU A 691 11.00 -9.93 9.39
CA GLU A 691 11.28 -9.28 10.67
C GLU A 691 11.90 -7.89 10.49
N ARG A 692 12.84 -7.77 9.55
CA ARG A 692 13.50 -6.49 9.20
C ARG A 692 12.51 -5.50 8.61
N SER A 693 11.70 -5.93 7.64
CA SER A 693 10.67 -5.10 7.01
C SER A 693 9.66 -4.57 8.04
N ALA A 694 9.17 -5.46 8.92
CA ALA A 694 8.26 -5.08 10.00
C ALA A 694 8.89 -4.11 11.01
N ALA A 695 10.21 -4.24 11.29
CA ALA A 695 10.95 -3.32 12.16
C ALA A 695 11.16 -1.94 11.48
N VAL A 696 11.51 -1.91 10.21
CA VAL A 696 11.71 -0.67 9.43
C VAL A 696 10.48 0.22 9.49
N PHE A 697 9.28 -0.36 9.30
CA PHE A 697 8.02 0.39 9.39
C PHE A 697 7.84 1.06 10.76
N THR A 698 8.16 0.35 11.85
CA THR A 698 8.08 0.92 13.21
C THR A 698 9.12 2.01 13.44
N ASP A 699 10.35 1.81 12.97
CA ASP A 699 11.45 2.73 13.18
C ASP A 699 11.24 4.05 12.41
N LEU A 700 10.75 3.97 11.17
CA LEU A 700 10.40 5.13 10.34
C LEU A 700 9.29 5.99 10.97
N MET A 701 8.24 5.34 11.50
CA MET A 701 7.13 6.05 12.14
C MET A 701 7.48 6.61 13.51
N MET A 702 8.54 6.11 14.18
CA MET A 702 8.87 6.48 15.57
C MET A 702 9.14 7.98 15.74
N SER A 703 9.84 8.61 14.82
CA SER A 703 10.11 10.06 14.84
C SER A 703 8.82 10.87 14.85
N MET A 704 7.89 10.55 13.94
CA MET A 704 6.59 11.20 13.85
C MET A 704 5.73 10.95 15.09
N ILE A 705 5.71 9.72 15.60
CA ILE A 705 4.96 9.33 16.80
C ILE A 705 5.43 10.12 18.03
N VAL A 706 6.75 10.19 18.24
CA VAL A 706 7.35 10.95 19.37
C VAL A 706 6.98 12.42 19.26
N MET A 707 7.07 13.02 18.09
CA MET A 707 6.67 14.41 17.87
C MET A 707 5.18 14.62 18.15
N LEU A 708 4.31 13.74 17.68
CA LEU A 708 2.86 13.84 17.90
C LEU A 708 2.52 13.76 19.39
N ILE A 709 3.12 12.82 20.11
CA ILE A 709 2.94 12.66 21.57
C ILE A 709 3.48 13.89 22.29
N ALA A 710 4.66 14.42 21.93
CA ALA A 710 5.24 15.61 22.54
C ALA A 710 4.31 16.83 22.38
N VAL A 711 3.80 17.07 21.18
CA VAL A 711 2.84 18.15 20.91
C VAL A 711 1.55 17.96 21.75
N ALA A 712 1.02 16.73 21.78
CA ALA A 712 -0.15 16.42 22.59
C ALA A 712 0.06 16.70 24.08
N VAL A 713 1.21 16.33 24.63
CA VAL A 713 1.57 16.61 26.04
C VAL A 713 1.70 18.10 26.28
N ILE A 714 2.31 18.88 25.39
CA ILE A 714 2.42 20.35 25.52
C ILE A 714 1.02 20.98 25.55
N ILE A 715 0.12 20.56 24.65
CA ILE A 715 -1.26 21.04 24.61
C ILE A 715 -1.97 20.68 25.91
N PHE A 716 -1.87 19.42 26.35
CA PHE A 716 -2.47 18.94 27.58
C PHE A 716 -1.99 19.77 28.81
N CYS A 717 -0.70 19.99 28.96
CA CYS A 717 -0.11 20.81 30.01
C CYS A 717 -0.63 22.25 29.97
N SER A 718 -0.71 22.84 28.78
CA SER A 718 -1.18 24.23 28.59
C SER A 718 -2.65 24.38 28.97
N VAL A 719 -3.49 23.46 28.49
CA VAL A 719 -4.92 23.44 28.83
C VAL A 719 -5.14 23.24 30.32
N MET A 720 -4.45 22.30 30.93
CA MET A 720 -4.53 22.02 32.38
C MET A 720 -4.10 23.23 33.22
N PHE A 721 -2.99 23.87 32.81
CA PHE A 721 -2.48 25.08 33.50
C PHE A 721 -3.51 26.22 33.44
N LEU A 722 -4.06 26.52 32.26
CA LEU A 722 -5.05 27.58 32.08
C LEU A 722 -6.31 27.32 32.92
N MET A 723 -6.82 26.10 32.89
CA MET A 723 -8.04 25.74 33.63
C MET A 723 -7.84 25.77 35.16
N LEU A 724 -6.74 25.26 35.66
CA LEU A 724 -6.43 25.34 37.10
C LEU A 724 -6.20 26.80 37.57
N ASN A 725 -5.54 27.62 36.74
CA ASN A 725 -5.34 29.02 37.01
C ASN A 725 -6.69 29.77 37.14
N VAL A 726 -7.63 29.54 36.19
CA VAL A 726 -8.99 30.11 36.25
C VAL A 726 -9.72 29.64 37.49
N THR A 727 -9.59 28.40 37.91
CA THR A 727 -10.22 27.87 39.12
C THR A 727 -9.71 28.55 40.36
N ILE A 728 -8.38 28.78 40.45
CA ILE A 728 -7.73 29.50 41.60
C ILE A 728 -8.19 30.97 41.64
N GLU A 729 -8.23 31.64 40.49
CA GLU A 729 -8.66 33.04 40.43
C GLU A 729 -10.13 33.20 40.86
N ARG A 730 -11.03 32.27 40.45
CA ARG A 730 -12.41 32.25 40.93
C ARG A 730 -12.56 32.03 42.41
N ALA A 731 -11.71 31.19 42.98
CA ALA A 731 -11.70 30.92 44.42
C ALA A 731 -10.94 31.98 45.26
N SER A 732 -10.28 32.97 44.62
CA SER A 732 -9.38 33.92 45.29
C SER A 732 -9.96 34.66 46.46
N PHE A 733 -11.24 35.12 46.34
CA PHE A 733 -11.95 35.77 47.43
C PHE A 733 -12.19 34.85 48.66
N GLY A 734 -12.71 33.63 48.36
CA GLY A 734 -12.92 32.62 49.41
C GLY A 734 -11.59 32.20 50.09
N ILE A 735 -10.52 32.14 49.30
CA ILE A 735 -9.16 31.86 49.76
C ILE A 735 -8.68 32.97 50.70
N SER A 736 -8.86 34.22 50.30
CA SER A 736 -8.50 35.38 51.15
C SER A 736 -9.26 35.41 52.47
N LEU A 737 -10.56 35.11 52.41
CA LEU A 737 -11.39 35.03 53.61
C LEU A 737 -10.89 33.93 54.57
N VAL A 738 -10.58 32.76 54.08
CA VAL A 738 -10.04 31.64 54.86
C VAL A 738 -8.66 32.01 55.45
N LYS A 739 -7.80 32.75 54.71
CA LYS A 739 -6.52 33.27 55.23
C LYS A 739 -6.71 34.29 56.32
N VAL A 740 -7.72 35.17 56.27
CA VAL A 740 -8.06 36.11 57.36
C VAL A 740 -8.40 35.36 58.66
N PHE A 741 -9.05 34.18 58.54
CA PHE A 741 -9.33 33.31 59.70
C PHE A 741 -8.12 32.53 60.21
N GLY A 742 -6.89 32.82 59.72
CA GLY A 742 -5.65 32.28 60.27
C GLY A 742 -5.23 30.94 59.62
N TYR A 743 -5.89 30.44 58.60
CA TYR A 743 -5.47 29.20 57.92
C TYR A 743 -4.21 29.41 57.05
N LYS A 744 -3.30 28.47 57.15
CA LYS A 744 -2.05 28.52 56.39
C LYS A 744 -2.25 28.13 54.93
N THR A 745 -1.38 28.53 54.04
CA THR A 745 -1.39 28.17 52.60
C THR A 745 -1.55 26.66 52.38
N LYS A 746 -1.00 25.82 53.24
CA LYS A 746 -1.12 24.35 53.21
C LYS A 746 -2.59 23.89 53.45
N ASP A 747 -3.29 24.55 54.33
CA ASP A 747 -4.71 24.25 54.63
C ASP A 747 -5.61 24.73 53.50
N VAL A 748 -5.32 25.89 52.92
CA VAL A 748 -6.01 26.44 51.76
C VAL A 748 -5.83 25.49 50.53
N LYS A 749 -4.62 24.98 50.29
CA LYS A 749 -4.37 23.94 49.28
C LYS A 749 -5.28 22.74 49.48
N LYS A 750 -5.38 22.26 50.74
CA LYS A 750 -6.17 21.09 51.09
C LYS A 750 -7.66 21.31 50.89
N LEU A 751 -8.17 22.51 51.14
CA LEU A 751 -9.58 22.87 51.00
C LEU A 751 -9.97 23.08 49.54
N TYR A 752 -9.21 23.77 48.72
CA TYR A 752 -9.59 24.24 47.40
C TYR A 752 -9.00 23.39 46.26
N LEU A 753 -7.73 22.97 46.33
CA LEU A 753 -7.08 22.24 45.23
C LEU A 753 -7.28 20.73 45.31
N ASN A 754 -7.34 20.13 46.50
CA ASN A 754 -7.57 18.69 46.60
C ASN A 754 -8.97 18.27 46.20
N GLY A 755 -9.95 19.19 46.19
CA GLY A 755 -11.27 18.95 45.63
C GLY A 755 -11.21 18.73 44.10
N ASN A 756 -10.40 19.52 43.42
CA ASN A 756 -10.17 19.39 41.97
C ASN A 756 -9.41 18.11 41.63
N ALA A 757 -8.52 17.63 42.49
CA ALA A 757 -7.85 16.34 42.29
C ALA A 757 -8.87 15.19 42.12
N ILE A 758 -9.96 15.20 42.92
CA ILE A 758 -11.01 14.17 42.83
C ILE A 758 -11.72 14.24 41.49
N ILE A 759 -12.05 15.45 41.03
CA ILE A 759 -12.71 15.64 39.72
C ILE A 759 -11.82 15.13 38.59
N ILE A 760 -10.53 15.49 38.61
CA ILE A 760 -9.55 15.10 37.58
C ILE A 760 -9.29 13.60 37.62
N THR A 761 -9.17 13.01 38.83
CA THR A 761 -8.98 11.56 38.97
C THR A 761 -10.17 10.76 38.44
N LEU A 762 -11.38 11.16 38.84
CA LEU A 762 -12.61 10.52 38.34
C LEU A 762 -12.81 10.78 36.84
N GLY A 763 -12.51 12.01 36.40
CA GLY A 763 -12.53 12.38 34.98
C GLY A 763 -11.57 11.51 34.18
N ALA A 764 -10.32 11.41 34.57
CA ALA A 764 -9.31 10.60 33.88
C ALA A 764 -9.71 9.11 33.78
N LEU A 765 -10.27 8.55 34.88
CA LEU A 765 -10.77 7.16 34.88
C LEU A 765 -11.88 6.90 33.88
N ILE A 766 -12.70 7.91 33.56
CA ILE A 766 -13.80 7.80 32.61
C ILE A 766 -13.34 8.20 31.20
N GLU A 767 -12.55 9.28 31.10
CA GLU A 767 -12.20 9.89 29.82
C GLU A 767 -11.11 9.12 29.07
N ILE A 768 -10.18 8.45 29.77
CA ILE A 768 -9.17 7.63 29.12
C ILE A 768 -9.81 6.47 28.32
N PRO A 769 -10.68 5.60 28.91
CA PRO A 769 -11.36 4.58 28.13
C PRO A 769 -12.30 5.16 27.07
N LEU A 770 -12.99 6.26 27.36
CA LEU A 770 -13.90 6.93 26.43
C LEU A 770 -13.14 7.49 25.23
N SER A 771 -11.98 8.12 25.45
CA SER A 771 -11.12 8.62 24.38
C SER A 771 -10.60 7.49 23.51
N LYS A 772 -10.18 6.37 24.12
CA LYS A 772 -9.74 5.18 23.38
C LYS A 772 -10.87 4.62 22.52
N MET A 773 -12.05 4.38 23.09
CA MET A 773 -13.20 3.87 22.36
C MET A 773 -13.62 4.78 21.18
N PHE A 774 -13.47 6.11 21.34
CA PHE A 774 -13.73 7.05 20.26
C PHE A 774 -12.65 6.97 19.17
N MET A 775 -11.38 6.93 19.58
CA MET A 775 -10.27 6.86 18.63
C MET A 775 -10.27 5.53 17.87
N ASP A 776 -10.58 4.40 18.48
CA ASP A 776 -10.69 3.10 17.79
C ASP A 776 -11.67 3.13 16.60
N LYS A 777 -12.72 3.95 16.70
CA LYS A 777 -13.71 4.15 15.61
C LYS A 777 -13.27 5.14 14.54
N VAL A 778 -12.48 6.13 14.91
CA VAL A 778 -12.08 7.23 14.03
C VAL A 778 -10.73 6.95 13.36
N PHE A 779 -9.84 6.25 14.03
CA PHE A 779 -8.47 5.97 13.57
C PHE A 779 -8.41 5.29 12.19
N PRO A 780 -9.27 4.31 11.85
CA PRO A 780 -9.27 3.69 10.52
C PRO A 780 -9.43 4.68 9.35
N VAL A 781 -10.08 5.82 9.61
CA VAL A 781 -10.25 6.88 8.60
C VAL A 781 -8.95 7.65 8.34
N PHE A 782 -8.00 7.64 9.29
CA PHE A 782 -6.70 8.31 9.13
C PHE A 782 -5.67 7.46 8.38
N ILE A 783 -5.91 6.15 8.27
CA ILE A 783 -5.00 5.20 7.60
C ILE A 783 -5.75 4.34 6.56
N PRO A 784 -6.51 4.92 5.63
CA PRO A 784 -7.32 4.15 4.68
C PRO A 784 -6.46 3.36 3.67
N ASN A 785 -5.24 3.82 3.40
CA ASN A 785 -4.29 3.29 2.41
C ASN A 785 -3.32 2.22 2.98
N VAL A 786 -3.39 1.89 4.26
CA VAL A 786 -2.48 0.89 4.86
C VAL A 786 -3.04 -0.53 4.64
N THR A 787 -2.31 -1.39 3.96
CA THR A 787 -2.65 -2.79 3.66
C THR A 787 -2.35 -3.73 4.84
N SER A 788 -2.88 -3.43 6.02
CA SER A 788 -2.73 -4.27 7.21
C SER A 788 -4.00 -4.32 8.04
N GLY A 789 -4.07 -5.25 8.99
CA GLY A 789 -5.07 -5.24 10.06
C GLY A 789 -4.97 -3.98 10.92
N ILE A 790 -6.07 -3.61 11.54
CA ILE A 790 -6.15 -2.45 12.43
C ILE A 790 -6.21 -2.93 13.89
N ASN A 791 -5.16 -3.57 14.34
CA ASN A 791 -5.04 -4.01 15.73
C ASN A 791 -4.59 -2.85 16.63
N LEU A 792 -5.56 -2.11 17.19
CA LEU A 792 -5.33 -1.01 18.10
C LEU A 792 -5.35 -1.42 19.58
N ALA A 793 -5.25 -2.70 19.91
CA ALA A 793 -5.32 -3.18 21.29
C ALA A 793 -4.17 -2.65 22.14
N PHE A 794 -4.51 -2.01 23.27
CA PHE A 794 -3.53 -1.56 24.25
C PHE A 794 -3.30 -2.62 25.32
N PRO A 795 -2.06 -2.85 25.74
CA PRO A 795 -1.80 -3.61 26.94
C PRO A 795 -2.32 -2.84 28.17
N TRP A 796 -2.78 -3.55 29.20
CA TRP A 796 -3.38 -2.94 30.40
C TRP A 796 -2.49 -1.88 31.06
N TYR A 797 -1.17 -2.06 31.01
CA TYR A 797 -0.22 -1.12 31.61
C TYR A 797 -0.17 0.24 30.88
N ALA A 798 -0.54 0.31 29.59
CA ALA A 798 -0.61 1.56 28.85
C ALA A 798 -1.65 2.52 29.45
N TYR A 799 -2.81 2.01 29.83
CA TYR A 799 -3.84 2.79 30.52
C TYR A 799 -3.34 3.35 31.85
N VAL A 800 -2.55 2.55 32.59
CA VAL A 800 -1.94 2.97 33.87
C VAL A 800 -0.89 4.06 33.65
N ILE A 801 -0.06 3.94 32.61
CA ILE A 801 0.96 4.94 32.25
C ILE A 801 0.29 6.27 31.87
N ILE A 802 -0.72 6.25 31.03
CA ILE A 802 -1.48 7.45 30.62
C ILE A 802 -2.13 8.10 31.86
N PHE A 803 -2.79 7.31 32.71
CA PHE A 803 -3.39 7.80 33.93
C PHE A 803 -2.34 8.42 34.89
N ALA A 804 -1.21 7.77 35.07
CA ALA A 804 -0.10 8.29 35.88
C ALA A 804 0.46 9.59 35.30
N GLY A 805 0.58 9.68 33.95
CA GLY A 805 0.99 10.91 33.25
C GLY A 805 0.03 12.08 33.47
N VAL A 806 -1.27 11.85 33.39
CA VAL A 806 -2.33 12.84 33.65
C VAL A 806 -2.22 13.32 35.10
N MET A 807 -2.08 12.39 36.05
CA MET A 807 -1.96 12.74 37.47
C MET A 807 -0.64 13.47 37.81
N ALA A 808 0.46 13.04 37.20
CA ALA A 808 1.76 13.73 37.37
C ALA A 808 1.70 15.16 36.86
N THR A 809 1.14 15.38 35.67
CA THR A 809 0.91 16.71 35.08
C THR A 809 0.05 17.58 35.98
N TYR A 810 -1.04 17.04 36.52
CA TYR A 810 -1.89 17.75 37.47
C TYR A 810 -1.12 18.17 38.73
N PHE A 811 -0.34 17.26 39.32
CA PHE A 811 0.43 17.56 40.55
C PHE A 811 1.56 18.59 40.31
N ILE A 812 2.26 18.50 39.17
CA ILE A 812 3.28 19.46 38.76
C ILE A 812 2.68 20.86 38.61
N ILE A 813 1.61 20.98 37.82
CA ILE A 813 0.96 22.26 37.57
C ILE A 813 0.37 22.85 38.88
N THR A 814 -0.29 22.00 39.68
CA THR A 814 -0.80 22.42 41.00
C THR A 814 0.31 22.94 41.88
N SER A 815 1.48 22.31 41.90
CA SER A 815 2.64 22.75 42.71
C SER A 815 3.18 24.11 42.25
N ILE A 816 3.17 24.36 40.93
CA ILE A 816 3.55 25.68 40.38
C ILE A 816 2.53 26.75 40.81
N LEU A 817 1.24 26.42 40.70
CA LEU A 817 0.15 27.36 41.02
C LEU A 817 -0.01 27.62 42.52
N VAL A 818 0.38 26.69 43.41
CA VAL A 818 0.39 26.89 44.87
C VAL A 818 1.30 28.05 45.25
N ARG A 819 2.41 28.28 44.53
CA ARG A 819 3.27 29.46 44.73
C ARG A 819 2.51 30.76 44.50
N LYS A 820 1.57 30.79 43.53
CA LYS A 820 0.66 31.92 43.28
C LYS A 820 -0.31 32.15 44.46
N LEU A 821 -0.86 31.06 45.05
CA LEU A 821 -1.69 31.14 46.27
C LEU A 821 -1.02 31.82 47.45
N GLY A 822 0.31 31.61 47.58
CA GLY A 822 1.09 32.29 48.62
C GLY A 822 1.09 33.81 48.48
N LYS A 823 1.07 34.32 47.26
CA LYS A 823 1.10 35.75 46.93
C LYS A 823 -0.24 36.47 47.08
N ILE A 824 -1.35 35.75 47.26
CA ILE A 824 -2.68 36.35 47.45
C ILE A 824 -2.73 36.93 48.87
N THR A 825 -2.65 38.25 48.98
CA THR A 825 -2.74 38.96 50.28
C THR A 825 -4.22 39.28 50.61
N PRO A 826 -4.66 39.05 51.86
CA PRO A 826 -6.05 39.35 52.23
C PRO A 826 -6.43 40.81 52.03
N ALA A 827 -5.54 41.73 52.25
CA ALA A 827 -5.72 43.17 52.17
C ALA A 827 -6.04 43.63 50.73
N GLU A 828 -5.35 43.07 49.74
CA GLU A 828 -5.49 43.46 48.34
C GLU A 828 -6.83 42.97 47.72
N VAL A 829 -7.28 41.79 48.14
CA VAL A 829 -8.56 41.19 47.61
C VAL A 829 -9.79 41.83 48.30
N LEU A 830 -9.67 42.27 49.57
CA LEU A 830 -10.72 42.94 50.27
C LEU A 830 -10.86 44.40 49.81
N LYS A 831 -9.75 45.11 49.55
CA LYS A 831 -9.74 46.49 49.02
C LYS A 831 -10.32 46.60 47.60
N ASN A 832 -10.23 45.63 46.76
CA ASN A 832 -10.78 45.63 45.39
C ASN A 832 -12.31 45.38 45.35
N ARG A 833 -13.01 45.36 46.50
CA ARG A 833 -14.42 45.17 46.60
C ARG A 833 -15.20 46.32 47.30
N GLU A 834 -14.46 47.24 47.89
CA GLU A 834 -14.97 48.55 48.25
C GLU A 834 -14.89 49.48 47.01
#